data_bfd12345d056e792def341ce8b034d60
#
_entry.id   bfd12345d056e792def341ce8b034d60
#
_cell.length_a   1.000
_cell.length_b   1.000
_cell.length_c   1.000
_cell.angle_alpha   90.00
_cell.angle_beta   90.00
_cell.angle_gamma   90.00
#
_symmetry.space_group_name_H-M   'P 1'
#
loop_
_entity.id
_entity.type
_entity.pdbx_description
1 polymer ?
#
loop_
_entity_poly.entity_id
_entity_poly.type
_entity_poly.pdbx_seq_one_letter_code
_entity_poly.pdbx_strand_id
1 'polypeptide(L)'
;MTDMLKRYQAAEKLLPWNVRHAVLNAAPKAKKLDDSHFYYGLEERSGDEVHTIFKKVNTEDGTESDLFDAKALAKKLGCDDLPFERCEVKDAKIIFVHDEYEYTYDPQTDTLVKGDYQQARAVSVSPDRSKELFVRDNDLWLRECATGKETRLSYDGEKDFAYAKCAEYSGYITDRVKGVPEVPDVLWSPDGTKFLTYKMDQRCVKDLYILQSYDEETRESIRPRLHTYKCAFPEDEDLPLAHYCLGDAENGTLTMLDMEPQPAGGPLFHDYYSAAKWLDDSSAVFTTHVSRGNKTASFVIIHNDGSVKKVLSESSDTAVNIRTYGNLDGFNDYCASNFLSDDQKTVIWQSERDDFARLFRYDTDGNLLNVLTPADCSVGELIGKDDENEFVYFYASNFKETSDPYYQLVCRARYDGSDFKVLCPEDGMHRAVLVNGMIVDTWSRVDKAPVTNLYKADGTFVRELVSADISDRLARGYVIPERFHVTASDGKTELYGILVKPAGFDPDQSYPFIDYIYGGMQCYNVPKAFACSAAIEGREIMGGLEEFAQLGFAGIILDGLGTPGRGKKLHNISYENIHGCAGLKDHVYCLPQIRELYPFLDLERAGMWGNSGGGCATSRAMLEYPDTYKVGVSSAGNHDQRMYNNQWTETYYGLYNKEIYLKGDNTALAKNLKGKLYIVHGAMDDNVAMSQSIRLIDALIKEDKDFDFLILPRTNHNVPANPYFIRRKLDYFVRHLLNEEVPDYRFELPEDLK
;
A
#
# COMPACT_ATOMS: atom_id res chain seq x y z
N MET A 1 39.75 10.08 -11.64
CA MET A 1 38.33 9.84 -11.40
C MET A 1 37.83 11.11 -10.71
N THR A 2 36.83 11.80 -11.26
CA THR A 2 36.25 13.00 -10.63
C THR A 2 35.58 12.64 -9.30
N ASP A 3 35.49 13.57 -8.36
CA ASP A 3 34.83 13.33 -7.08
C ASP A 3 33.35 12.97 -7.27
N MET A 4 32.66 13.67 -8.19
CA MET A 4 31.28 13.39 -8.52
C MET A 4 31.05 11.97 -9.08
N LEU A 5 31.98 11.43 -9.88
CA LEU A 5 31.87 10.05 -10.34
C LEU A 5 31.90 9.04 -9.19
N LYS A 6 32.75 9.25 -8.16
CA LYS A 6 32.77 8.39 -6.98
C LYS A 6 31.48 8.47 -6.18
N ARG A 7 30.86 9.65 -6.10
CA ARG A 7 29.55 9.85 -5.45
C ARG A 7 28.45 9.10 -6.17
N TYR A 8 28.40 9.11 -7.51
CA TYR A 8 27.45 8.30 -8.29
C TYR A 8 27.65 6.79 -8.08
N GLN A 9 28.90 6.33 -8.03
CA GLN A 9 29.21 4.92 -7.72
C GLN A 9 28.79 4.53 -6.29
N ALA A 10 28.83 5.46 -5.34
CA ALA A 10 28.34 5.23 -3.98
C ALA A 10 26.80 5.19 -3.97
N ALA A 11 26.14 6.12 -4.65
CA ALA A 11 24.68 6.16 -4.77
C ALA A 11 24.13 4.88 -5.42
N GLU A 12 24.80 4.35 -6.45
CA GLU A 12 24.40 3.12 -7.13
C GLU A 12 24.28 1.92 -6.19
N LYS A 13 25.13 1.82 -5.17
CA LYS A 13 25.06 0.72 -4.19
C LYS A 13 23.77 0.69 -3.36
N LEU A 14 23.06 1.81 -3.30
CA LEU A 14 21.82 1.98 -2.55
C LEU A 14 20.57 1.91 -3.43
N LEU A 15 20.74 1.80 -4.76
CA LEU A 15 19.60 1.66 -5.68
C LEU A 15 18.77 0.41 -5.40
N PRO A 16 17.45 0.46 -5.67
CA PRO A 16 16.49 -0.58 -5.28
C PRO A 16 16.95 -2.01 -5.61
N TRP A 17 17.49 -2.22 -6.78
CA TRP A 17 17.96 -3.55 -7.21
C TRP A 17 19.24 -4.03 -6.54
N ASN A 18 20.00 -3.12 -5.91
CA ASN A 18 21.23 -3.45 -5.20
C ASN A 18 21.02 -3.67 -3.69
N VAL A 19 19.89 -3.22 -3.11
CA VAL A 19 19.63 -3.33 -1.67
C VAL A 19 18.58 -4.38 -1.31
N ARG A 20 18.13 -5.17 -2.28
CA ARG A 20 17.01 -6.13 -2.12
C ARG A 20 17.19 -7.09 -0.93
N HIS A 21 18.43 -7.51 -0.65
CA HIS A 21 18.77 -8.39 0.47
C HIS A 21 19.82 -7.76 1.41
N ALA A 22 19.85 -6.43 1.47
CA ALA A 22 20.83 -5.73 2.32
C ALA A 22 20.41 -5.67 3.81
N VAL A 23 19.19 -6.06 4.13
CA VAL A 23 18.67 -6.25 5.48
C VAL A 23 18.09 -7.65 5.57
N LEU A 24 18.58 -8.46 6.50
CA LEU A 24 18.08 -9.80 6.72
C LEU A 24 17.15 -9.83 7.93
N ASN A 25 16.15 -10.72 7.90
CA ASN A 25 15.20 -10.93 8.99
C ASN A 25 14.40 -9.68 9.39
N ALA A 26 14.09 -8.84 8.42
CA ALA A 26 13.42 -7.57 8.65
C ALA A 26 11.98 -7.73 9.20
N ALA A 27 11.25 -8.78 8.80
CA ALA A 27 9.89 -9.06 9.25
C ALA A 27 9.54 -10.54 9.03
N PRO A 28 10.02 -11.47 9.87
CA PRO A 28 9.68 -12.87 9.77
C PRO A 28 8.16 -13.08 9.91
N LYS A 29 7.57 -13.83 8.97
CA LYS A 29 6.13 -14.11 8.95
C LYS A 29 5.82 -15.44 9.64
N ALA A 30 5.27 -15.37 10.84
CA ALA A 30 4.80 -16.56 11.55
C ALA A 30 3.53 -17.12 10.91
N LYS A 31 3.48 -18.44 10.76
CA LYS A 31 2.33 -19.21 10.28
C LYS A 31 1.99 -20.35 11.24
N LYS A 32 0.69 -20.60 11.45
CA LYS A 32 0.24 -21.75 12.24
C LYS A 32 0.74 -23.06 11.60
N LEU A 33 1.30 -23.94 12.42
CA LEU A 33 1.69 -25.29 12.02
C LEU A 33 0.66 -26.32 12.49
N ASP A 34 0.41 -26.33 13.77
CA ASP A 34 -0.60 -27.13 14.49
C ASP A 34 -1.07 -26.35 15.72
N ASP A 35 -1.85 -26.96 16.61
CA ASP A 35 -2.42 -26.27 17.78
C ASP A 35 -1.37 -25.89 18.85
N SER A 36 -0.16 -26.44 18.78
CA SER A 36 0.92 -26.22 19.75
C SER A 36 2.18 -25.62 19.11
N HIS A 37 2.21 -25.40 17.80
CA HIS A 37 3.37 -24.87 17.11
C HIS A 37 3.00 -23.86 16.05
N PHE A 38 3.90 -22.90 15.82
CA PHE A 38 3.97 -22.09 14.62
C PHE A 38 5.35 -22.22 13.96
N TYR A 39 5.47 -21.77 12.71
CA TYR A 39 6.75 -21.73 12.00
C TYR A 39 6.97 -20.39 11.30
N TYR A 40 8.23 -20.08 11.00
CA TYR A 40 8.63 -18.90 10.25
C TYR A 40 9.92 -19.16 9.48
N GLY A 41 10.19 -18.33 8.44
CA GLY A 41 11.44 -18.31 7.71
C GLY A 41 12.48 -17.42 8.40
N LEU A 42 13.71 -17.89 8.47
CA LEU A 42 14.88 -17.15 8.93
C LEU A 42 15.88 -17.05 7.80
N GLU A 43 16.27 -15.82 7.43
CA GLU A 43 17.22 -15.54 6.37
C GLU A 43 18.65 -15.63 6.88
N GLU A 44 19.50 -16.34 6.16
CA GLU A 44 20.93 -16.47 6.43
C GLU A 44 21.74 -16.11 5.19
N ARG A 45 22.90 -15.47 5.41
CA ARG A 45 23.84 -15.12 4.33
C ARG A 45 24.99 -16.11 4.25
N SER A 46 25.24 -16.65 3.07
CA SER A 46 26.40 -17.50 2.76
C SER A 46 27.17 -16.89 1.59
N GLY A 47 28.26 -16.18 1.88
CA GLY A 47 28.95 -15.37 0.88
C GLY A 47 28.09 -14.22 0.36
N ASP A 48 27.85 -14.17 -0.94
CA ASP A 48 27.00 -13.17 -1.59
C ASP A 48 25.50 -13.60 -1.70
N GLU A 49 25.21 -14.86 -1.38
CA GLU A 49 23.85 -15.43 -1.49
C GLU A 49 23.10 -15.35 -0.16
N VAL A 50 21.80 -15.17 -0.25
CA VAL A 50 20.87 -15.21 0.88
C VAL A 50 19.91 -16.38 0.67
N HIS A 51 19.78 -17.23 1.67
CA HIS A 51 18.87 -18.37 1.68
C HIS A 51 17.99 -18.35 2.92
N THR A 52 16.87 -19.05 2.85
CA THR A 52 15.90 -19.13 3.97
C THR A 52 15.92 -20.53 4.58
N ILE A 53 16.07 -20.61 5.89
CA ILE A 53 15.80 -21.79 6.69
C ILE A 53 14.49 -21.63 7.45
N PHE A 54 13.80 -22.73 7.75
CA PHE A 54 12.50 -22.67 8.41
C PHE A 54 12.58 -23.20 9.82
N LYS A 55 12.13 -22.40 10.78
CA LYS A 55 12.10 -22.71 12.21
C LYS A 55 10.68 -23.02 12.68
N LYS A 56 10.56 -23.95 13.61
CA LYS A 56 9.33 -24.31 14.31
C LYS A 56 9.47 -23.93 15.76
N VAL A 57 8.45 -23.28 16.32
CA VAL A 57 8.41 -22.83 17.72
C VAL A 57 7.25 -23.49 18.44
N ASN A 58 7.52 -24.05 19.63
CA ASN A 58 6.50 -24.55 20.53
C ASN A 58 5.85 -23.38 21.29
N THR A 59 4.51 -23.33 21.33
CA THR A 59 3.77 -22.22 21.95
C THR A 59 3.66 -22.30 23.47
N GLU A 60 3.94 -23.46 24.11
CA GLU A 60 3.90 -23.60 25.57
C GLU A 60 5.13 -22.94 26.22
N ASP A 61 6.33 -23.22 25.69
CA ASP A 61 7.60 -22.83 26.31
C ASP A 61 8.49 -21.94 25.45
N GLY A 62 8.09 -21.68 24.19
CA GLY A 62 8.84 -20.86 23.23
C GLY A 62 10.11 -21.54 22.70
N THR A 63 10.29 -22.85 22.88
CA THR A 63 11.46 -23.58 22.36
C THR A 63 11.41 -23.67 20.84
N GLU A 64 12.59 -23.58 20.22
CA GLU A 64 12.75 -23.54 18.76
C GLU A 64 13.53 -24.75 18.26
N SER A 65 13.15 -25.25 17.09
CA SER A 65 13.87 -26.28 16.33
C SER A 65 13.67 -26.07 14.84
N ASP A 66 14.46 -26.77 14.02
CA ASP A 66 14.23 -26.74 12.57
C ASP A 66 12.88 -27.39 12.23
N LEU A 67 12.17 -26.79 11.26
CA LEU A 67 10.90 -27.33 10.76
C LEU A 67 11.14 -28.64 9.98
N PHE A 68 12.22 -28.68 9.21
CA PHE A 68 12.72 -29.85 8.47
C PHE A 68 14.22 -29.66 8.16
N ASP A 69 14.88 -30.71 7.68
CA ASP A 69 16.27 -30.65 7.24
C ASP A 69 16.37 -29.93 5.88
N ALA A 70 16.67 -28.61 5.93
CA ALA A 70 16.78 -27.75 4.76
C ALA A 70 17.85 -28.23 3.77
N LYS A 71 19.01 -28.73 4.26
CA LYS A 71 20.10 -29.20 3.40
C LYS A 71 19.77 -30.53 2.71
N ALA A 72 19.07 -31.41 3.39
CA ALA A 72 18.59 -32.66 2.77
C ALA A 72 17.59 -32.37 1.63
N LEU A 73 16.67 -31.43 1.82
CA LEU A 73 15.73 -31.02 0.78
C LEU A 73 16.41 -30.29 -0.38
N ALA A 74 17.31 -29.34 -0.11
CA ALA A 74 18.06 -28.63 -1.12
C ALA A 74 18.82 -29.62 -2.05
N LYS A 75 19.51 -30.60 -1.45
CA LYS A 75 20.19 -31.65 -2.22
C LYS A 75 19.29 -32.46 -3.12
N LYS A 76 18.03 -32.72 -2.70
CA LYS A 76 17.02 -33.40 -3.55
C LYS A 76 16.59 -32.54 -4.74
N LEU A 77 16.60 -31.23 -4.58
CA LEU A 77 16.32 -30.25 -5.64
C LEU A 77 17.55 -30.00 -6.53
N GLY A 78 18.72 -30.54 -6.16
CA GLY A 78 19.97 -30.31 -6.90
C GLY A 78 20.64 -28.97 -6.61
N CYS A 79 20.30 -28.35 -5.48
CA CYS A 79 20.80 -27.06 -5.02
C CYS A 79 21.70 -27.21 -3.79
N ASP A 80 22.56 -26.23 -3.54
CA ASP A 80 23.39 -26.18 -2.32
C ASP A 80 22.55 -25.71 -1.11
N ASP A 81 21.65 -24.74 -1.33
CA ASP A 81 20.70 -24.19 -0.36
C ASP A 81 19.27 -24.24 -0.91
N LEU A 82 18.26 -23.98 -0.05
CA LEU A 82 16.85 -23.98 -0.47
C LEU A 82 16.59 -22.87 -1.51
N PRO A 83 16.05 -23.21 -2.69
CA PRO A 83 15.80 -22.25 -3.76
C PRO A 83 14.46 -21.50 -3.62
N PHE A 84 13.86 -21.45 -2.42
CA PHE A 84 12.59 -20.78 -2.16
C PHE A 84 12.60 -20.09 -0.79
N GLU A 85 11.91 -18.97 -0.72
CA GLU A 85 11.79 -18.13 0.49
C GLU A 85 10.50 -18.40 1.27
N ARG A 86 9.55 -19.13 0.70
CA ARG A 86 8.21 -19.34 1.27
C ARG A 86 7.75 -20.76 1.08
N CYS A 87 7.12 -21.31 2.12
CA CYS A 87 6.42 -22.58 2.02
C CYS A 87 5.10 -22.54 2.79
N GLU A 88 4.23 -23.50 2.50
CA GLU A 88 3.06 -23.85 3.28
C GLU A 88 3.23 -25.23 3.91
N VAL A 89 2.61 -25.42 5.06
CA VAL A 89 2.55 -26.75 5.69
C VAL A 89 1.08 -27.19 5.71
N LYS A 90 0.79 -28.30 5.04
CA LYS A 90 -0.54 -28.92 5.01
C LYS A 90 -0.39 -30.43 5.23
N ASP A 91 -1.15 -30.99 6.18
CA ASP A 91 -1.09 -32.42 6.53
C ASP A 91 0.36 -32.90 6.82
N ALA A 92 1.12 -32.10 7.59
CA ALA A 92 2.53 -32.32 7.91
C ALA A 92 3.48 -32.38 6.70
N LYS A 93 3.04 -31.98 5.52
CA LYS A 93 3.86 -31.87 4.31
C LYS A 93 4.19 -30.43 3.98
N ILE A 94 5.37 -30.20 3.42
CA ILE A 94 5.88 -28.90 3.01
C ILE A 94 5.53 -28.69 1.53
N ILE A 95 4.79 -27.64 1.22
CA ILE A 95 4.38 -27.27 -0.13
C ILE A 95 5.09 -25.95 -0.50
N PHE A 96 5.76 -25.92 -1.63
CA PHE A 96 6.48 -24.75 -2.12
C PHE A 96 6.52 -24.70 -3.65
N VAL A 97 6.82 -23.54 -4.21
CA VAL A 97 6.99 -23.35 -5.66
C VAL A 97 8.48 -23.15 -5.97
N HIS A 98 8.94 -23.85 -6.96
CA HIS A 98 10.30 -23.72 -7.51
C HIS A 98 10.26 -23.93 -9.03
N ASP A 99 10.93 -23.07 -9.80
CA ASP A 99 10.91 -23.07 -11.27
C ASP A 99 9.47 -23.17 -11.85
N GLU A 100 8.54 -22.42 -11.25
CA GLU A 100 7.12 -22.40 -11.64
C GLU A 100 6.34 -23.72 -11.43
N TYR A 101 6.95 -24.71 -10.77
CA TYR A 101 6.26 -25.95 -10.38
C TYR A 101 5.98 -25.97 -8.88
N GLU A 102 4.80 -26.48 -8.50
CA GLU A 102 4.51 -26.82 -7.11
C GLU A 102 5.22 -28.12 -6.73
N TYR A 103 5.83 -28.13 -5.57
CA TYR A 103 6.46 -29.31 -4.99
C TYR A 103 5.84 -29.62 -3.65
N THR A 104 5.67 -30.90 -3.36
CA THR A 104 5.26 -31.39 -2.04
C THR A 104 6.36 -32.27 -1.47
N TYR A 105 6.91 -31.88 -0.32
CA TYR A 105 7.91 -32.65 0.43
C TYR A 105 7.32 -33.21 1.71
N ASP A 106 7.47 -34.49 1.93
CA ASP A 106 7.08 -35.18 3.16
C ASP A 106 8.34 -35.43 4.01
N PRO A 107 8.54 -34.69 5.11
CA PRO A 107 9.73 -34.86 5.96
C PRO A 107 9.78 -36.21 6.70
N GLN A 108 8.65 -36.87 6.92
CA GLN A 108 8.59 -38.16 7.64
C GLN A 108 9.06 -39.32 6.78
N THR A 109 8.71 -39.31 5.51
CA THR A 109 9.09 -40.34 4.53
C THR A 109 10.29 -39.93 3.68
N ASP A 110 10.76 -38.71 3.82
CA ASP A 110 11.80 -38.08 3.00
C ASP A 110 11.48 -38.15 1.49
N THR A 111 10.20 -37.98 1.13
CA THR A 111 9.71 -38.08 -0.24
C THR A 111 9.42 -36.71 -0.82
N LEU A 112 9.96 -36.43 -2.02
CA LEU A 112 9.70 -35.20 -2.78
C LEU A 112 8.89 -35.55 -4.04
N VAL A 113 7.78 -34.86 -4.22
CA VAL A 113 6.90 -35.02 -5.39
C VAL A 113 6.83 -33.68 -6.12
N LYS A 114 7.14 -33.68 -7.42
CA LYS A 114 6.93 -32.55 -8.31
C LYS A 114 5.46 -32.58 -8.78
N GLY A 115 4.73 -31.54 -8.53
CA GLY A 115 3.34 -31.34 -8.96
C GLY A 115 3.21 -30.61 -10.29
N ASP A 116 2.10 -29.95 -10.48
CA ASP A 116 1.78 -29.28 -11.72
C ASP A 116 2.50 -27.93 -11.87
N TYR A 117 2.67 -27.53 -13.14
CA TYR A 117 3.16 -26.20 -13.50
C TYR A 117 2.16 -25.14 -13.05
N GLN A 118 2.66 -24.12 -12.31
CA GLN A 118 1.84 -23.04 -11.75
C GLN A 118 1.64 -21.92 -12.79
N GLN A 119 0.89 -22.21 -13.84
CA GLN A 119 0.52 -21.19 -14.82
C GLN A 119 -0.60 -20.31 -14.27
N ALA A 120 -0.43 -19.00 -14.34
CA ALA A 120 -1.50 -18.06 -14.04
C ALA A 120 -2.69 -18.31 -14.99
N ARG A 121 -3.89 -18.54 -14.43
CA ARG A 121 -5.13 -18.82 -15.18
C ARG A 121 -6.20 -17.82 -14.76
N ALA A 122 -7.09 -17.49 -15.69
CA ALA A 122 -8.25 -16.63 -15.45
C ALA A 122 -9.38 -17.39 -14.72
N VAL A 123 -9.08 -17.97 -13.55
CA VAL A 123 -10.04 -18.73 -12.74
C VAL A 123 -9.91 -18.39 -11.26
N SER A 124 -11.03 -18.38 -10.54
CA SER A 124 -11.08 -18.38 -9.08
C SER A 124 -11.34 -19.80 -8.58
N VAL A 125 -10.44 -20.32 -7.73
CA VAL A 125 -10.45 -21.73 -7.30
C VAL A 125 -11.04 -21.81 -5.89
N SER A 126 -11.92 -22.82 -5.65
CA SER A 126 -12.48 -23.09 -4.31
C SER A 126 -11.38 -23.47 -3.31
N PRO A 127 -11.57 -23.25 -1.97
CA PRO A 127 -10.58 -23.58 -0.94
C PRO A 127 -10.10 -25.03 -0.95
N ASP A 128 -11.00 -25.97 -1.28
CA ASP A 128 -10.72 -27.40 -1.40
C ASP A 128 -10.14 -27.81 -2.76
N ARG A 129 -10.00 -26.83 -3.70
CA ARG A 129 -9.54 -27.02 -5.09
C ARG A 129 -10.42 -27.96 -5.93
N SER A 130 -11.64 -28.24 -5.51
CA SER A 130 -12.58 -29.12 -6.25
C SER A 130 -13.32 -28.42 -7.38
N LYS A 131 -13.43 -27.08 -7.31
CA LYS A 131 -14.22 -26.27 -8.24
C LYS A 131 -13.46 -25.02 -8.68
N GLU A 132 -13.79 -24.52 -9.86
CA GLU A 132 -13.27 -23.30 -10.46
C GLU A 132 -14.41 -22.42 -10.98
N LEU A 133 -14.33 -21.11 -10.74
CA LEU A 133 -15.18 -20.12 -11.37
C LEU A 133 -14.39 -19.37 -12.44
N PHE A 134 -15.00 -19.10 -13.57
CA PHE A 134 -14.43 -18.33 -14.67
C PHE A 134 -15.51 -17.56 -15.43
N VAL A 135 -15.08 -16.51 -16.13
CA VAL A 135 -15.97 -15.70 -16.96
C VAL A 135 -15.82 -16.10 -18.43
N ARG A 136 -16.95 -16.32 -19.11
CA ARG A 136 -17.04 -16.54 -20.56
C ARG A 136 -18.21 -15.71 -21.12
N ASP A 137 -17.95 -14.91 -22.13
CA ASP A 137 -18.95 -14.04 -22.77
C ASP A 137 -19.72 -13.15 -21.77
N ASN A 138 -19.00 -12.59 -20.78
CA ASN A 138 -19.50 -11.77 -19.68
C ASN A 138 -20.36 -12.49 -18.62
N ASP A 139 -20.59 -13.77 -18.76
CA ASP A 139 -21.31 -14.62 -17.81
C ASP A 139 -20.37 -15.45 -16.95
N LEU A 140 -20.83 -15.73 -15.72
CA LEU A 140 -20.12 -16.57 -14.77
C LEU A 140 -20.41 -18.05 -15.00
N TRP A 141 -19.37 -18.86 -14.96
CA TRP A 141 -19.38 -20.31 -15.16
C TRP A 141 -18.67 -21.01 -14.01
N LEU A 142 -19.18 -22.17 -13.63
CA LEU A 142 -18.60 -23.09 -12.66
C LEU A 142 -18.07 -24.35 -13.38
N ARG A 143 -16.85 -24.77 -13.03
CA ARG A 143 -16.26 -26.03 -13.49
C ARG A 143 -15.96 -26.94 -12.31
N GLU A 144 -16.34 -28.19 -12.38
CA GLU A 144 -15.92 -29.25 -11.49
C GLU A 144 -14.53 -29.77 -11.93
N CYS A 145 -13.51 -29.64 -11.11
CA CYS A 145 -12.11 -29.96 -11.49
C CYS A 145 -11.95 -31.47 -11.84
N ALA A 146 -12.58 -32.36 -11.07
CA ALA A 146 -12.46 -33.82 -11.25
C ALA A 146 -13.10 -34.34 -12.54
N THR A 147 -14.20 -33.76 -12.99
CA THR A 147 -14.99 -34.23 -14.12
C THR A 147 -14.82 -33.36 -15.37
N GLY A 148 -14.37 -32.12 -15.19
CA GLY A 148 -14.35 -31.10 -16.22
C GLY A 148 -15.75 -30.60 -16.64
N LYS A 149 -16.80 -30.97 -15.90
CA LYS A 149 -18.18 -30.55 -16.19
C LYS A 149 -18.31 -29.04 -15.92
N GLU A 150 -18.86 -28.34 -16.91
CA GLU A 150 -19.12 -26.88 -16.80
C GLU A 150 -20.62 -26.62 -16.63
N THR A 151 -20.94 -25.68 -15.76
CA THR A 151 -22.31 -25.21 -15.51
C THR A 151 -22.33 -23.69 -15.66
N ARG A 152 -23.20 -23.15 -16.52
CA ARG A 152 -23.42 -21.72 -16.67
C ARG A 152 -24.28 -21.21 -15.52
N LEU A 153 -23.80 -20.22 -14.77
CA LEU A 153 -24.49 -19.68 -13.60
C LEU A 153 -25.33 -18.44 -13.90
N SER A 154 -24.96 -17.68 -14.95
CA SER A 154 -25.68 -16.48 -15.38
C SER A 154 -25.91 -16.49 -16.88
N TYR A 155 -26.89 -15.68 -17.38
CA TYR A 155 -27.38 -15.78 -18.76
C TYR A 155 -27.63 -14.40 -19.41
N ASP A 156 -27.33 -13.32 -18.71
CA ASP A 156 -27.64 -11.94 -19.10
C ASP A 156 -26.43 -11.00 -18.94
N GLY A 157 -25.22 -11.58 -18.92
CA GLY A 157 -23.97 -10.82 -18.97
C GLY A 157 -23.81 -10.11 -20.31
N GLU A 158 -23.48 -8.83 -20.27
CA GLU A 158 -23.26 -7.98 -21.44
C GLU A 158 -21.90 -7.29 -21.35
N LYS A 159 -21.42 -6.76 -22.48
CA LYS A 159 -20.26 -5.87 -22.46
C LYS A 159 -20.52 -4.71 -21.52
N ASP A 160 -19.55 -4.37 -20.66
CA ASP A 160 -19.64 -3.33 -19.65
C ASP A 160 -20.74 -3.55 -18.59
N PHE A 161 -21.35 -4.76 -18.54
CA PHE A 161 -22.28 -5.24 -17.54
C PHE A 161 -22.05 -6.73 -17.29
N ALA A 162 -20.87 -7.07 -16.82
CA ALA A 162 -20.36 -8.42 -16.70
C ALA A 162 -20.41 -8.93 -15.25
N TYR A 163 -20.48 -10.25 -15.09
CA TYR A 163 -20.38 -10.91 -13.79
C TYR A 163 -18.92 -11.10 -13.36
N ALA A 164 -18.67 -10.98 -12.06
CA ALA A 164 -17.38 -11.24 -11.41
C ALA A 164 -16.19 -10.52 -12.08
N LYS A 165 -16.44 -9.38 -12.67
CA LYS A 165 -15.45 -8.55 -13.33
C LYS A 165 -15.37 -7.21 -12.65
N CYS A 166 -14.17 -6.83 -12.16
CA CYS A 166 -13.93 -5.52 -11.57
C CYS A 166 -14.25 -4.41 -12.59
N ALA A 167 -14.65 -3.25 -12.11
CA ALA A 167 -14.64 -2.06 -12.93
C ALA A 167 -13.23 -1.83 -13.47
N GLU A 168 -13.14 -1.20 -14.63
CA GLU A 168 -11.86 -0.82 -15.20
C GLU A 168 -11.22 0.23 -14.28
N TYR A 169 -10.07 -0.09 -13.70
CA TYR A 169 -9.41 0.66 -12.63
C TYR A 169 -7.99 1.09 -13.04
N SER A 170 -7.34 1.84 -12.18
CA SER A 170 -5.91 2.13 -12.30
C SER A 170 -5.09 0.84 -12.38
N GLY A 171 -4.27 0.69 -13.41
CA GLY A 171 -3.52 -0.54 -13.69
C GLY A 171 -4.18 -1.48 -14.72
N TYR A 172 -5.45 -1.28 -15.06
CA TYR A 172 -6.19 -2.14 -15.97
C TYR A 172 -5.54 -2.28 -17.36
N ILE A 173 -5.10 -1.17 -17.95
CA ILE A 173 -4.41 -1.18 -19.24
C ILE A 173 -3.03 -1.83 -19.11
N THR A 174 -2.33 -1.55 -18.03
CA THR A 174 -1.02 -2.14 -17.72
C THR A 174 -1.10 -3.66 -17.66
N ASP A 175 -2.07 -4.21 -16.92
CA ASP A 175 -2.27 -5.65 -16.77
C ASP A 175 -2.66 -6.29 -18.10
N ARG A 176 -3.57 -5.67 -18.84
CA ARG A 176 -3.98 -6.15 -20.16
C ARG A 176 -2.83 -6.18 -21.18
N VAL A 177 -1.96 -5.16 -21.17
CA VAL A 177 -0.78 -5.11 -22.05
C VAL A 177 0.24 -6.18 -21.66
N LYS A 178 0.41 -6.46 -20.37
CA LYS A 178 1.27 -7.54 -19.87
C LYS A 178 0.68 -8.94 -20.04
N GLY A 179 -0.57 -9.05 -20.48
CA GLY A 179 -1.24 -10.35 -20.63
C GLY A 179 -1.56 -11.01 -19.29
N VAL A 180 -1.71 -10.23 -18.22
CA VAL A 180 -2.14 -10.75 -16.90
C VAL A 180 -3.55 -11.31 -17.03
N PRO A 181 -3.80 -12.57 -16.64
CA PRO A 181 -5.14 -13.17 -16.72
C PRO A 181 -6.13 -12.42 -15.83
N GLU A 182 -7.29 -12.07 -16.37
CA GLU A 182 -8.37 -11.44 -15.61
C GLU A 182 -9.08 -12.50 -14.76
N VAL A 183 -8.69 -12.62 -13.49
CA VAL A 183 -9.29 -13.58 -12.55
C VAL A 183 -10.66 -13.06 -12.12
N PRO A 184 -11.70 -13.92 -12.09
CA PRO A 184 -13.00 -13.54 -11.55
C PRO A 184 -12.93 -13.04 -10.11
N ASP A 185 -13.53 -11.87 -9.84
CA ASP A 185 -13.62 -11.32 -8.50
C ASP A 185 -14.72 -12.06 -7.71
N VAL A 186 -14.29 -13.03 -6.93
CA VAL A 186 -15.15 -13.97 -6.19
C VAL A 186 -14.57 -14.23 -4.81
N LEU A 187 -15.40 -14.12 -3.78
CA LEU A 187 -15.07 -14.48 -2.41
C LEU A 187 -15.76 -15.80 -2.04
N TRP A 188 -15.01 -16.90 -2.04
CA TRP A 188 -15.47 -18.21 -1.63
C TRP A 188 -15.73 -18.28 -0.11
N SER A 189 -16.78 -19.02 0.28
CA SER A 189 -16.95 -19.44 1.67
C SER A 189 -15.83 -20.43 2.07
N PRO A 190 -15.42 -20.47 3.35
CA PRO A 190 -14.38 -21.39 3.84
C PRO A 190 -14.60 -22.86 3.45
N ASP A 191 -15.85 -23.32 3.44
CA ASP A 191 -16.24 -24.69 3.05
C ASP A 191 -16.33 -24.92 1.54
N GLY A 192 -16.18 -23.87 0.72
CA GLY A 192 -16.26 -23.95 -0.75
C GLY A 192 -17.65 -24.24 -1.32
N THR A 193 -18.71 -24.15 -0.52
CA THR A 193 -20.09 -24.42 -0.98
C THR A 193 -20.78 -23.20 -1.54
N LYS A 194 -20.42 -22.02 -1.06
CA LYS A 194 -20.98 -20.72 -1.46
C LYS A 194 -19.88 -19.77 -1.94
N PHE A 195 -20.30 -18.71 -2.61
CA PHE A 195 -19.41 -17.60 -2.93
C PHE A 195 -20.20 -16.30 -3.08
N LEU A 196 -19.59 -15.19 -2.68
CA LEU A 196 -20.07 -13.85 -2.96
C LEU A 196 -19.37 -13.31 -4.21
N THR A 197 -20.13 -12.66 -5.08
CA THR A 197 -19.64 -11.93 -6.25
C THR A 197 -20.59 -10.79 -6.59
N TYR A 198 -20.48 -10.23 -7.78
CA TYR A 198 -21.36 -9.17 -8.25
C TYR A 198 -21.45 -9.13 -9.79
N LYS A 199 -22.40 -8.37 -10.28
CA LYS A 199 -22.51 -7.93 -11.67
C LYS A 199 -22.17 -6.45 -11.73
N MET A 200 -21.11 -6.09 -12.48
CA MET A 200 -20.60 -4.71 -12.55
C MET A 200 -21.25 -3.95 -13.71
N ASP A 201 -21.99 -2.89 -13.41
CA ASP A 201 -22.56 -2.00 -14.42
C ASP A 201 -21.69 -0.75 -14.60
N GLN A 202 -21.06 -0.65 -15.76
CA GLN A 202 -20.31 0.50 -16.18
C GLN A 202 -20.68 0.99 -17.60
N ARG A 203 -21.87 0.63 -18.08
CA ARG A 203 -22.33 0.93 -19.45
C ARG A 203 -22.40 2.42 -19.75
N CYS A 204 -22.78 3.22 -18.76
CA CYS A 204 -22.88 4.68 -18.87
C CYS A 204 -21.59 5.43 -18.46
N VAL A 205 -20.61 4.73 -17.89
CA VAL A 205 -19.32 5.35 -17.51
C VAL A 205 -18.55 5.73 -18.76
N LYS A 206 -17.96 6.94 -18.75
CA LYS A 206 -17.19 7.48 -19.90
C LYS A 206 -15.86 6.79 -20.09
N ASP A 207 -15.39 6.73 -21.32
CA ASP A 207 -14.08 6.19 -21.67
C ASP A 207 -12.98 7.21 -21.45
N LEU A 208 -11.83 6.74 -20.96
CA LEU A 208 -10.55 7.42 -21.00
C LEU A 208 -9.62 6.69 -21.99
N TYR A 209 -8.66 7.42 -22.56
CA TYR A 209 -7.87 6.96 -23.70
C TYR A 209 -6.39 7.02 -23.42
N ILE A 210 -5.65 5.94 -23.77
CA ILE A 210 -4.19 5.90 -23.74
C ILE A 210 -3.69 5.50 -25.12
N LEU A 211 -2.75 6.29 -25.65
CA LEU A 211 -2.10 6.02 -26.92
C LEU A 211 -0.76 5.34 -26.69
N GLN A 212 -0.70 4.02 -26.89
CA GLN A 212 0.55 3.29 -26.95
C GLN A 212 1.24 3.58 -28.27
N SER A 213 2.30 4.36 -28.21
CA SER A 213 3.02 4.80 -29.43
C SER A 213 3.88 3.72 -30.05
N TYR A 214 4.26 2.69 -29.27
CA TYR A 214 5.18 1.64 -29.68
C TYR A 214 4.89 0.32 -28.96
N ASP A 215 4.88 -0.80 -29.69
CA ASP A 215 4.71 -2.15 -29.20
C ASP A 215 5.92 -3.00 -29.60
N GLU A 216 6.70 -3.48 -28.61
CA GLU A 216 7.91 -4.26 -28.87
C GLU A 216 7.62 -5.71 -29.29
N GLU A 217 6.54 -6.30 -28.77
CA GLU A 217 6.21 -7.71 -29.03
C GLU A 217 5.78 -7.91 -30.48
N THR A 218 5.12 -6.93 -31.04
CA THR A 218 4.68 -6.99 -32.44
C THR A 218 5.47 -5.98 -33.28
N ARG A 219 6.77 -6.19 -33.46
CA ARG A 219 7.60 -5.42 -34.44
C ARG A 219 6.95 -5.37 -35.83
N GLU A 220 5.89 -6.10 -36.05
CA GLU A 220 5.08 -6.12 -37.27
C GLU A 220 4.18 -4.89 -37.44
N SER A 221 3.76 -4.24 -36.34
CA SER A 221 2.94 -3.03 -36.42
C SER A 221 3.70 -1.78 -35.97
N ILE A 222 3.98 -0.90 -36.92
CA ILE A 222 4.53 0.45 -36.69
C ILE A 222 3.44 1.48 -36.32
N ARG A 223 2.17 1.03 -36.27
CA ARG A 223 1.02 1.92 -35.98
C ARG A 223 0.78 2.01 -34.47
N PRO A 224 0.56 3.21 -33.92
CA PRO A 224 0.12 3.36 -32.55
C PRO A 224 -1.17 2.57 -32.28
N ARG A 225 -1.28 2.04 -31.05
CA ARG A 225 -2.47 1.35 -30.57
C ARG A 225 -3.22 2.25 -29.58
N LEU A 226 -4.53 2.39 -29.79
CA LEU A 226 -5.41 3.08 -28.85
C LEU A 226 -5.95 2.09 -27.84
N HIS A 227 -5.75 2.36 -26.55
CA HIS A 227 -6.38 1.67 -25.45
C HIS A 227 -7.48 2.53 -24.86
N THR A 228 -8.57 1.90 -24.47
CA THR A 228 -9.69 2.56 -23.78
C THR A 228 -9.98 1.83 -22.48
N TYR A 229 -10.40 2.56 -21.46
CA TYR A 229 -10.91 2.03 -20.21
C TYR A 229 -11.94 2.97 -19.61
N LYS A 230 -12.84 2.44 -18.79
CA LYS A 230 -13.90 3.21 -18.12
C LYS A 230 -13.33 3.95 -16.92
N CYS A 231 -13.53 5.27 -16.84
CA CYS A 231 -13.07 6.06 -15.72
C CYS A 231 -14.02 7.23 -15.44
N ALA A 232 -14.70 7.18 -14.30
CA ALA A 232 -15.55 8.27 -13.87
C ALA A 232 -14.72 9.37 -13.20
N PHE A 233 -14.97 10.63 -13.57
CA PHE A 233 -14.41 11.82 -12.94
C PHE A 233 -15.40 12.40 -11.91
N PRO A 234 -14.97 13.29 -11.01
CA PRO A 234 -15.87 13.86 -9.99
C PRO A 234 -17.12 14.55 -10.53
N GLU A 235 -17.06 15.17 -11.74
CA GLU A 235 -18.22 15.82 -12.37
C GLU A 235 -19.20 14.85 -13.05
N ASP A 236 -18.83 13.56 -13.18
CA ASP A 236 -19.69 12.59 -13.84
C ASP A 236 -20.81 12.12 -12.89
N GLU A 237 -22.01 11.98 -13.43
CA GLU A 237 -23.17 11.45 -12.69
C GLU A 237 -23.12 9.91 -12.65
N ASP A 238 -22.71 9.32 -13.76
CA ASP A 238 -22.65 7.86 -13.93
C ASP A 238 -21.34 7.30 -13.38
N LEU A 239 -21.46 6.35 -12.48
CA LEU A 239 -20.35 5.64 -11.81
C LEU A 239 -20.43 4.14 -12.09
N PRO A 240 -19.33 3.38 -11.95
CA PRO A 240 -19.41 1.93 -11.88
C PRO A 240 -20.25 1.50 -10.68
N LEU A 241 -21.21 0.59 -10.88
CA LEU A 241 -22.14 0.11 -9.87
C LEU A 241 -22.08 -1.42 -9.76
N ALA A 242 -21.71 -1.92 -8.57
CA ALA A 242 -21.65 -3.34 -8.27
C ALA A 242 -22.98 -3.83 -7.70
N HIS A 243 -23.66 -4.72 -8.41
CA HIS A 243 -24.88 -5.42 -7.97
C HIS A 243 -24.46 -6.77 -7.39
N TYR A 244 -24.55 -6.93 -6.08
CA TYR A 244 -24.07 -8.15 -5.40
C TYR A 244 -24.89 -9.39 -5.73
N CYS A 245 -24.20 -10.52 -5.82
CA CYS A 245 -24.76 -11.85 -6.08
C CYS A 245 -24.20 -12.87 -5.09
N LEU A 246 -25.06 -13.75 -4.59
CA LEU A 246 -24.68 -14.93 -3.83
C LEU A 246 -24.79 -16.17 -4.70
N GLY A 247 -23.69 -16.91 -4.83
CA GLY A 247 -23.63 -18.15 -5.58
C GLY A 247 -23.69 -19.38 -4.68
N ASP A 248 -24.33 -20.43 -5.19
CA ASP A 248 -24.36 -21.77 -4.61
C ASP A 248 -23.64 -22.73 -5.57
N ALA A 249 -22.43 -23.13 -5.18
CA ALA A 249 -21.57 -23.96 -6.01
C ALA A 249 -21.96 -25.45 -5.99
N GLU A 250 -22.80 -25.89 -5.06
CA GLU A 250 -23.33 -27.26 -5.02
C GLU A 250 -24.55 -27.41 -5.96
N ASN A 251 -25.45 -26.43 -5.93
CA ASN A 251 -26.65 -26.43 -6.74
C ASN A 251 -26.47 -25.78 -8.12
N GLY A 252 -25.33 -25.12 -8.35
CA GLY A 252 -25.04 -24.43 -9.61
C GLY A 252 -25.98 -23.24 -9.85
N THR A 253 -26.28 -22.45 -8.84
CA THR A 253 -27.18 -21.30 -8.92
C THR A 253 -26.50 -20.01 -8.52
N LEU A 254 -26.97 -18.88 -9.07
CA LEU A 254 -26.52 -17.54 -8.74
C LEU A 254 -27.75 -16.66 -8.51
N THR A 255 -27.82 -16.00 -7.36
CA THR A 255 -28.95 -15.16 -6.96
C THR A 255 -28.51 -13.72 -6.79
N MET A 256 -29.14 -12.79 -7.49
CA MET A 256 -28.98 -11.34 -7.26
C MET A 256 -29.53 -10.98 -5.90
N LEU A 257 -28.76 -10.23 -5.09
CA LEU A 257 -29.16 -9.81 -3.76
C LEU A 257 -30.04 -8.56 -3.82
N ASP A 258 -31.06 -8.49 -2.95
CA ASP A 258 -31.91 -7.32 -2.79
C ASP A 258 -31.19 -6.30 -1.89
N MET A 259 -30.23 -5.61 -2.47
CA MET A 259 -29.49 -4.52 -1.82
C MET A 259 -29.14 -3.43 -2.84
N GLU A 260 -28.96 -2.23 -2.34
CA GLU A 260 -28.56 -1.08 -3.17
C GLU A 260 -27.19 -1.36 -3.83
N PRO A 261 -27.03 -1.10 -5.12
CA PRO A 261 -25.75 -1.27 -5.80
C PRO A 261 -24.66 -0.38 -5.17
N GLN A 262 -23.47 -0.92 -5.05
CA GLN A 262 -22.35 -0.18 -4.49
C GLN A 262 -21.58 0.57 -5.57
N PRO A 263 -21.37 1.90 -5.44
CA PRO A 263 -20.53 2.67 -6.33
C PRO A 263 -19.05 2.32 -6.06
N ALA A 264 -18.51 1.33 -6.76
CA ALA A 264 -17.20 0.76 -6.45
C ALA A 264 -16.49 0.21 -7.69
N GLY A 265 -15.16 0.19 -7.63
CA GLY A 265 -14.31 -0.46 -8.62
C GLY A 265 -14.24 -1.98 -8.47
N GLY A 266 -14.02 -2.48 -7.25
CA GLY A 266 -13.97 -3.90 -6.91
C GLY A 266 -14.39 -4.11 -5.46
N PRO A 267 -15.67 -4.35 -5.19
CA PRO A 267 -16.24 -4.26 -3.85
C PRO A 267 -15.83 -5.39 -2.89
N LEU A 268 -15.21 -6.45 -3.37
CA LEU A 268 -14.85 -7.58 -2.52
C LEU A 268 -13.44 -7.48 -1.92
N PHE A 269 -12.50 -6.90 -2.65
CA PHE A 269 -11.07 -6.94 -2.30
C PHE A 269 -10.34 -5.60 -2.48
N HIS A 270 -11.02 -4.52 -2.92
CA HIS A 270 -10.31 -3.32 -3.36
C HIS A 270 -10.13 -2.26 -2.28
N ASP A 271 -8.99 -1.56 -2.38
CA ASP A 271 -8.39 -0.61 -1.46
C ASP A 271 -9.29 0.54 -1.00
N TYR A 272 -10.28 0.93 -1.80
CA TYR A 272 -11.10 2.11 -1.51
C TYR A 272 -12.45 1.77 -0.86
N TYR A 273 -12.81 0.49 -0.85
CA TYR A 273 -14.08 0.01 -0.32
C TYR A 273 -13.83 -1.21 0.57
N SER A 274 -14.74 -1.50 1.43
CA SER A 274 -14.60 -2.57 2.41
C SER A 274 -14.35 -3.92 1.78
N ALA A 275 -13.49 -4.71 2.39
CA ALA A 275 -13.43 -6.14 2.11
C ALA A 275 -14.66 -6.84 2.69
N ALA A 276 -15.33 -7.66 1.90
CA ALA A 276 -16.29 -8.61 2.40
C ALA A 276 -15.55 -9.77 3.10
N LYS A 277 -16.13 -10.32 4.17
CA LYS A 277 -15.55 -11.46 4.90
C LYS A 277 -16.62 -12.48 5.25
N TRP A 278 -16.31 -13.76 5.03
CA TRP A 278 -17.10 -14.87 5.54
C TRP A 278 -16.82 -15.12 7.01
N LEU A 279 -17.81 -15.62 7.75
CA LEU A 279 -17.57 -16.30 9.01
C LEU A 279 -16.88 -17.63 8.76
N ASP A 280 -16.06 -18.09 9.71
CA ASP A 280 -15.27 -19.33 9.58
C ASP A 280 -16.15 -20.58 9.39
N ASP A 281 -17.37 -20.56 9.93
CA ASP A 281 -18.37 -21.62 9.79
C ASP A 281 -19.15 -21.54 8.47
N SER A 282 -18.85 -20.59 7.59
CA SER A 282 -19.51 -20.37 6.30
C SER A 282 -21.01 -20.01 6.39
N SER A 283 -21.52 -19.65 7.55
CA SER A 283 -22.96 -19.41 7.77
C SER A 283 -23.44 -18.06 7.25
N ALA A 284 -22.56 -17.07 7.16
CA ALA A 284 -22.86 -15.74 6.64
C ALA A 284 -21.60 -15.04 6.13
N VAL A 285 -21.79 -14.08 5.24
CA VAL A 285 -20.77 -13.11 4.81
C VAL A 285 -21.21 -11.70 5.24
N PHE A 286 -20.26 -10.87 5.64
CA PHE A 286 -20.53 -9.48 5.97
C PHE A 286 -19.68 -8.54 5.13
N THR A 287 -20.18 -7.34 4.90
CA THR A 287 -19.48 -6.30 4.14
C THR A 287 -19.87 -4.91 4.65
N THR A 288 -19.10 -3.90 4.25
CA THR A 288 -19.46 -2.49 4.46
C THR A 288 -19.92 -1.88 3.13
N HIS A 289 -21.19 -1.48 3.06
CA HIS A 289 -21.72 -0.74 1.92
C HIS A 289 -21.46 0.75 2.10
N VAL A 290 -20.93 1.43 1.08
CA VAL A 290 -20.63 2.87 1.12
C VAL A 290 -21.40 3.61 0.03
N SER A 291 -21.77 4.85 0.33
CA SER A 291 -22.32 5.76 -0.66
C SER A 291 -21.21 6.51 -1.41
N ARG A 292 -21.57 7.19 -2.50
CA ARG A 292 -20.66 8.08 -3.24
C ARG A 292 -19.95 9.06 -2.30
N GLY A 293 -18.62 9.20 -2.45
CA GLY A 293 -17.79 10.07 -1.60
C GLY A 293 -17.70 9.61 -0.14
N ASN A 294 -18.05 8.36 0.15
CA ASN A 294 -18.06 7.77 1.51
C ASN A 294 -18.86 8.60 2.53
N LYS A 295 -19.90 9.31 2.08
CA LYS A 295 -20.75 10.12 2.99
C LYS A 295 -21.53 9.29 3.99
N THR A 296 -21.84 8.06 3.63
CA THR A 296 -22.49 7.08 4.49
C THR A 296 -21.82 5.73 4.31
N ALA A 297 -21.59 5.04 5.42
CA ALA A 297 -21.12 3.65 5.45
C ALA A 297 -22.08 2.80 6.30
N SER A 298 -22.41 1.61 5.84
CA SER A 298 -23.35 0.71 6.48
C SER A 298 -22.77 -0.69 6.64
N PHE A 299 -22.91 -1.30 7.80
CA PHE A 299 -22.56 -2.70 8.01
C PHE A 299 -23.71 -3.60 7.55
N VAL A 300 -23.42 -4.55 6.68
CA VAL A 300 -24.41 -5.43 6.04
C VAL A 300 -24.00 -6.90 6.27
N ILE A 301 -24.98 -7.72 6.69
CA ILE A 301 -24.86 -9.18 6.80
C ILE A 301 -25.67 -9.80 5.66
N ILE A 302 -25.08 -10.74 4.97
CA ILE A 302 -25.69 -11.54 3.89
C ILE A 302 -25.68 -12.99 4.36
N HIS A 303 -26.86 -13.55 4.60
CA HIS A 303 -27.03 -14.94 5.03
C HIS A 303 -27.02 -15.92 3.85
N ASN A 304 -26.77 -17.21 4.13
CA ASN A 304 -26.69 -18.25 3.12
C ASN A 304 -27.98 -18.48 2.30
N ASP A 305 -29.13 -18.01 2.78
CA ASP A 305 -30.40 -18.03 2.04
C ASP A 305 -30.58 -16.83 1.09
N GLY A 306 -29.58 -15.92 1.05
CA GLY A 306 -29.62 -14.71 0.25
C GLY A 306 -30.34 -13.53 0.92
N SER A 307 -30.83 -13.69 2.14
CA SER A 307 -31.41 -12.56 2.89
C SER A 307 -30.32 -11.57 3.32
N VAL A 308 -30.64 -10.29 3.21
CA VAL A 308 -29.71 -9.18 3.50
C VAL A 308 -30.22 -8.39 4.69
N LYS A 309 -29.36 -8.21 5.70
CA LYS A 309 -29.65 -7.42 6.88
C LYS A 309 -28.67 -6.25 7.00
N LYS A 310 -29.17 -5.02 6.86
CA LYS A 310 -28.42 -3.81 7.22
C LYS A 310 -28.52 -3.61 8.73
N VAL A 311 -27.39 -3.72 9.44
CA VAL A 311 -27.34 -3.65 10.90
C VAL A 311 -27.27 -2.20 11.39
N LEU A 312 -26.36 -1.41 10.82
CA LEU A 312 -26.16 -0.01 11.20
C LEU A 312 -25.71 0.82 10.00
N SER A 313 -25.89 2.13 10.12
CA SER A 313 -25.36 3.11 9.18
C SER A 313 -24.76 4.29 9.95
N GLU A 314 -23.63 4.77 9.46
CA GLU A 314 -22.98 6.00 9.92
C GLU A 314 -22.88 7.00 8.79
N SER A 315 -23.16 8.27 9.04
CA SER A 315 -23.05 9.36 8.07
C SER A 315 -22.17 10.48 8.61
N SER A 316 -21.52 11.22 7.72
CA SER A 316 -20.63 12.32 8.06
C SER A 316 -20.75 13.47 7.05
N ASP A 317 -20.56 14.70 7.50
CA ASP A 317 -20.43 15.87 6.62
C ASP A 317 -19.18 15.80 5.73
N THR A 318 -18.14 15.11 6.20
CA THR A 318 -16.97 14.71 5.43
C THR A 318 -17.11 13.24 4.99
N ALA A 319 -16.04 12.52 4.75
CA ALA A 319 -16.13 11.08 4.52
C ALA A 319 -16.26 10.30 5.84
N VAL A 320 -17.04 9.20 5.83
CA VAL A 320 -16.90 8.15 6.84
C VAL A 320 -15.69 7.33 6.48
N ASN A 321 -14.71 7.32 7.36
CA ASN A 321 -13.51 6.51 7.13
C ASN A 321 -13.80 5.04 7.46
N ILE A 322 -13.61 4.17 6.48
CA ILE A 322 -13.77 2.72 6.60
C ILE A 322 -12.42 1.99 6.46
N ARG A 323 -11.32 2.71 6.62
CA ARG A 323 -9.97 2.24 6.37
C ARG A 323 -9.07 2.48 7.56
N THR A 324 -7.96 1.76 7.59
CA THR A 324 -6.79 2.13 8.38
C THR A 324 -5.82 2.91 7.51
N TYR A 325 -5.05 3.80 8.12
CA TYR A 325 -4.06 4.60 7.42
C TYR A 325 -2.66 4.04 7.64
N GLY A 326 -1.90 3.92 6.56
CA GLY A 326 -0.53 3.44 6.57
C GLY A 326 0.45 4.43 5.96
N ASN A 327 1.71 4.03 5.89
CA ASN A 327 2.80 4.72 5.20
C ASN A 327 2.89 4.24 3.75
N LEU A 328 3.33 5.12 2.83
CA LEU A 328 3.57 4.80 1.42
C LEU A 328 4.59 3.67 1.21
N ASP A 329 5.55 3.49 2.12
CA ASP A 329 6.66 2.55 1.95
C ASP A 329 6.33 1.10 2.36
N GLY A 330 5.05 0.70 2.38
CA GLY A 330 4.71 -0.73 2.40
C GLY A 330 4.06 -1.30 3.63
N PHE A 331 3.52 -0.47 4.51
CA PHE A 331 2.69 -0.93 5.61
C PHE A 331 1.19 -0.61 5.38
N ASN A 332 0.76 -0.77 4.13
CA ASN A 332 -0.59 -0.42 3.68
C ASN A 332 -1.48 -1.66 3.67
N ASP A 333 -1.91 -2.12 4.85
CA ASP A 333 -3.06 -3.00 4.92
C ASP A 333 -4.31 -2.12 5.11
N TYR A 334 -5.11 -2.03 4.07
CA TYR A 334 -6.28 -1.15 3.98
C TYR A 334 -7.57 -1.78 4.51
N CYS A 335 -7.50 -2.69 5.46
CA CYS A 335 -8.66 -3.39 5.96
C CYS A 335 -9.42 -2.57 7.01
N ALA A 336 -10.72 -2.42 6.84
CA ALA A 336 -11.59 -1.92 7.88
C ALA A 336 -11.60 -2.86 9.09
N SER A 337 -11.48 -2.31 10.28
CA SER A 337 -11.54 -3.06 11.55
C SER A 337 -12.99 -3.38 11.96
N ASN A 338 -13.82 -3.77 10.99
CA ASN A 338 -15.21 -4.12 11.19
C ASN A 338 -15.39 -5.64 11.11
N PHE A 339 -16.13 -6.23 12.05
CA PHE A 339 -16.40 -7.66 11.99
C PHE A 339 -17.71 -8.04 12.70
N LEU A 340 -18.23 -9.20 12.33
CA LEU A 340 -19.34 -9.90 12.98
C LEU A 340 -18.78 -10.93 13.94
N SER A 341 -19.33 -11.05 15.17
CA SER A 341 -18.98 -12.17 16.07
C SER A 341 -19.43 -13.51 15.50
N ASP A 342 -18.73 -14.61 15.83
CA ASP A 342 -19.02 -15.94 15.29
C ASP A 342 -20.43 -16.43 15.66
N ASP A 343 -20.97 -16.02 16.80
CA ASP A 343 -22.35 -16.30 17.21
C ASP A 343 -23.39 -15.42 16.52
N GLN A 344 -22.98 -14.52 15.63
CA GLN A 344 -23.79 -13.56 14.87
C GLN A 344 -24.68 -12.63 15.72
N LYS A 345 -24.32 -12.39 16.99
CA LYS A 345 -25.13 -11.52 17.86
C LYS A 345 -24.60 -10.10 17.95
N THR A 346 -23.34 -9.87 17.69
CA THR A 346 -22.73 -8.56 17.83
C THR A 346 -21.82 -8.19 16.66
N VAL A 347 -21.78 -6.88 16.39
CA VAL A 347 -20.92 -6.26 15.38
C VAL A 347 -19.94 -5.33 16.08
N ILE A 348 -18.68 -5.43 15.74
CA ILE A 348 -17.68 -4.42 16.08
C ILE A 348 -17.53 -3.48 14.89
N TRP A 349 -17.69 -2.21 15.13
CA TRP A 349 -17.64 -1.14 14.15
C TRP A 349 -16.57 -0.11 14.52
N GLN A 350 -15.62 0.10 13.62
CA GLN A 350 -14.63 1.18 13.75
C GLN A 350 -15.23 2.49 13.28
N SER A 351 -15.10 3.55 14.08
CA SER A 351 -15.63 4.86 13.76
C SER A 351 -14.76 5.98 14.30
N GLU A 352 -14.59 7.04 13.51
CA GLU A 352 -13.94 8.30 13.89
C GLU A 352 -14.94 9.40 14.32
N ARG A 353 -16.17 9.02 14.72
CA ARG A 353 -17.21 9.99 15.12
C ARG A 353 -16.80 10.89 16.28
N ASP A 354 -15.90 10.43 17.13
CA ASP A 354 -15.36 11.12 18.30
C ASP A 354 -13.98 11.77 18.03
N ASP A 355 -13.53 11.85 16.77
CA ASP A 355 -12.24 12.32 16.28
C ASP A 355 -11.22 11.20 16.08
N PHE A 356 -10.85 10.44 17.11
CA PHE A 356 -9.99 9.26 16.97
C PHE A 356 -10.81 8.03 16.57
N ALA A 357 -10.20 7.13 15.78
CA ALA A 357 -10.81 5.88 15.42
C ALA A 357 -10.98 5.00 16.66
N ARG A 358 -12.22 4.59 16.97
CA ARG A 358 -12.57 3.77 18.12
C ARG A 358 -13.41 2.58 17.71
N LEU A 359 -13.40 1.52 18.53
CA LEU A 359 -14.23 0.34 18.33
C LEU A 359 -15.53 0.44 19.13
N PHE A 360 -16.64 0.36 18.42
CA PHE A 360 -18.00 0.40 18.97
C PHE A 360 -18.65 -0.96 18.79
N ARG A 361 -19.28 -1.50 19.84
CA ARG A 361 -20.01 -2.77 19.78
C ARG A 361 -21.50 -2.51 19.68
N TYR A 362 -22.13 -3.16 18.71
CA TYR A 362 -23.57 -3.13 18.48
C TYR A 362 -24.15 -4.53 18.57
N ASP A 363 -25.45 -4.66 18.91
CA ASP A 363 -26.18 -5.85 18.57
C ASP A 363 -26.56 -5.85 17.08
N THR A 364 -27.04 -6.97 16.58
CA THR A 364 -27.43 -7.06 15.15
C THR A 364 -28.75 -6.37 14.84
N ASP A 365 -29.44 -5.77 15.82
CA ASP A 365 -30.57 -4.88 15.61
C ASP A 365 -30.15 -3.39 15.53
N GLY A 366 -28.84 -3.12 15.62
CA GLY A 366 -28.24 -1.80 15.47
C GLY A 366 -28.22 -0.97 16.76
N ASN A 367 -28.47 -1.58 17.91
CA ASN A 367 -28.37 -0.89 19.19
C ASN A 367 -26.92 -0.86 19.67
N LEU A 368 -26.41 0.32 20.02
CA LEU A 368 -25.08 0.45 20.62
C LEU A 368 -25.08 -0.18 22.01
N LEU A 369 -24.21 -1.17 22.22
CA LEU A 369 -24.02 -1.84 23.50
C LEU A 369 -22.98 -1.13 24.36
N ASN A 370 -21.78 -0.92 23.83
CA ASN A 370 -20.68 -0.26 24.52
C ASN A 370 -19.56 0.17 23.54
N VAL A 371 -18.54 0.85 24.06
CA VAL A 371 -17.32 1.22 23.36
C VAL A 371 -16.15 0.43 23.97
N LEU A 372 -15.30 -0.17 23.14
CA LEU A 372 -14.23 -1.05 23.59
C LEU A 372 -12.94 -0.32 23.96
N THR A 373 -12.71 0.85 23.35
CA THR A 373 -11.38 1.51 23.39
C THR A 373 -11.43 2.86 24.08
N PRO A 374 -10.34 3.32 24.73
CA PRO A 374 -10.24 4.66 25.31
C PRO A 374 -10.49 5.77 24.30
N ALA A 375 -10.85 6.96 24.80
CA ALA A 375 -11.20 8.09 23.95
C ALA A 375 -9.99 8.79 23.30
N ASP A 376 -8.80 8.57 23.82
CA ASP A 376 -7.55 9.23 23.44
C ASP A 376 -6.60 8.33 22.65
N CYS A 377 -7.00 7.11 22.32
CA CYS A 377 -6.26 6.25 21.40
C CYS A 377 -6.95 6.14 20.03
N SER A 378 -6.18 5.98 18.97
CA SER A 378 -6.67 5.78 17.61
C SER A 378 -6.41 4.35 17.16
N VAL A 379 -7.48 3.59 16.93
CA VAL A 379 -7.41 2.19 16.47
C VAL A 379 -6.96 2.15 15.01
N GLY A 380 -6.01 1.28 14.73
CA GLY A 380 -5.58 0.90 13.39
C GLY A 380 -6.25 -0.40 12.91
N GLU A 381 -5.47 -1.29 12.32
CA GLU A 381 -5.93 -2.57 11.79
C GLU A 381 -6.19 -3.59 12.91
N LEU A 382 -7.16 -4.51 12.67
CA LEU A 382 -7.35 -5.69 13.50
C LEU A 382 -6.26 -6.73 13.21
N ILE A 383 -5.70 -7.27 14.29
CA ILE A 383 -4.73 -8.37 14.23
C ILE A 383 -5.46 -9.71 14.34
N GLY A 384 -6.54 -9.77 15.13
CA GLY A 384 -7.32 -10.97 15.32
C GLY A 384 -8.41 -10.81 16.39
N LYS A 385 -9.16 -11.89 16.60
CA LYS A 385 -10.18 -11.98 17.63
C LYS A 385 -10.09 -13.31 18.36
N ASP A 386 -10.63 -13.35 19.56
CA ASP A 386 -10.81 -14.54 20.39
C ASP A 386 -12.23 -14.47 20.95
N ASP A 387 -13.17 -15.07 20.21
CA ASP A 387 -14.60 -15.01 20.54
C ASP A 387 -14.90 -15.86 21.79
N GLU A 388 -14.12 -16.91 22.10
CA GLU A 388 -14.30 -17.74 23.29
C GLU A 388 -14.03 -16.93 24.57
N ASN A 389 -12.97 -16.10 24.58
CA ASN A 389 -12.59 -15.25 25.69
C ASN A 389 -13.09 -13.79 25.55
N GLU A 390 -13.80 -13.49 24.48
CA GLU A 390 -14.36 -12.16 24.14
C GLU A 390 -13.30 -11.08 24.03
N PHE A 391 -12.14 -11.34 23.38
CA PHE A 391 -11.10 -10.36 23.10
C PHE A 391 -10.99 -10.03 21.63
N VAL A 392 -10.65 -8.77 21.38
CA VAL A 392 -10.17 -8.28 20.08
C VAL A 392 -8.75 -7.75 20.23
N TYR A 393 -7.89 -8.09 19.24
CA TYR A 393 -6.49 -7.67 19.13
C TYR A 393 -6.36 -6.73 17.93
N PHE A 394 -5.70 -5.60 18.14
CA PHE A 394 -5.61 -4.54 17.13
C PHE A 394 -4.37 -3.66 17.36
N TYR A 395 -4.01 -2.91 16.34
CA TYR A 395 -3.06 -1.81 16.52
C TYR A 395 -3.77 -0.57 17.03
N ALA A 396 -3.10 0.18 17.89
CA ALA A 396 -3.56 1.51 18.29
C ALA A 396 -2.38 2.49 18.39
N SER A 397 -2.67 3.76 18.16
CA SER A 397 -1.69 4.86 18.16
C SER A 397 -2.18 6.02 19.03
N ASN A 398 -1.44 7.11 19.05
CA ASN A 398 -1.68 8.33 19.83
C ASN A 398 -1.47 8.17 21.34
N PHE A 399 -0.55 7.28 21.73
CA PHE A 399 -0.14 7.13 23.14
C PHE A 399 0.85 8.22 23.54
N LYS A 400 0.69 8.75 24.77
CA LYS A 400 1.59 9.79 25.32
C LYS A 400 2.98 9.26 25.68
N GLU A 401 3.07 7.96 25.88
CA GLU A 401 4.29 7.25 26.24
C GLU A 401 5.21 7.02 25.06
N THR A 402 4.69 7.11 23.82
CA THR A 402 5.51 6.98 22.61
C THR A 402 6.17 8.29 22.20
N SER A 403 7.34 8.19 21.60
CA SER A 403 8.10 9.34 21.10
C SER A 403 7.56 9.92 19.78
N ASP A 404 6.60 9.24 19.16
CA ASP A 404 5.89 9.68 17.96
C ASP A 404 4.43 9.19 18.05
N PRO A 405 3.42 10.06 17.96
CA PRO A 405 2.00 9.67 18.08
C PRO A 405 1.50 8.77 16.95
N TYR A 406 2.26 8.62 15.87
CA TYR A 406 1.94 7.70 14.78
C TYR A 406 2.34 6.25 15.08
N TYR A 407 3.15 5.96 16.10
CA TYR A 407 3.54 4.60 16.41
C TYR A 407 2.32 3.78 16.81
N GLN A 408 2.14 2.68 16.11
CA GLN A 408 1.06 1.71 16.32
C GLN A 408 1.55 0.60 17.22
N LEU A 409 1.04 0.55 18.44
CA LEU A 409 1.33 -0.50 19.42
C LEU A 409 0.30 -1.63 19.31
N VAL A 410 0.71 -2.85 19.65
CA VAL A 410 -0.20 -4.00 19.74
C VAL A 410 -1.03 -3.90 21.01
N CYS A 411 -2.35 -3.91 20.87
CA CYS A 411 -3.32 -3.77 21.95
C CYS A 411 -4.37 -4.87 21.92
N ARG A 412 -5.04 -5.07 23.06
CA ARG A 412 -6.29 -5.82 23.12
C ARG A 412 -7.33 -5.08 23.94
N ALA A 413 -8.58 -5.42 23.71
CA ALA A 413 -9.70 -5.00 24.56
C ALA A 413 -10.71 -6.15 24.66
N ARG A 414 -11.43 -6.23 25.78
CA ARG A 414 -12.54 -7.13 25.93
C ARG A 414 -13.80 -6.56 25.22
N TYR A 415 -14.71 -7.41 24.75
CA TYR A 415 -15.93 -6.99 24.07
C TYR A 415 -16.86 -6.13 24.93
N ASP A 416 -16.79 -6.26 26.25
CA ASP A 416 -17.53 -5.39 27.18
C ASP A 416 -16.84 -4.02 27.44
N GLY A 417 -15.67 -3.79 26.83
CA GLY A 417 -14.87 -2.56 27.00
C GLY A 417 -13.94 -2.58 28.23
N SER A 418 -13.93 -3.68 29.00
CA SER A 418 -12.96 -3.86 30.06
C SER A 418 -11.63 -4.40 29.52
N ASP A 419 -10.59 -4.46 30.36
CA ASP A 419 -9.27 -5.01 30.07
C ASP A 419 -8.61 -4.48 28.79
N PHE A 420 -8.74 -3.16 28.52
CA PHE A 420 -7.90 -2.52 27.51
C PHE A 420 -6.44 -2.56 27.97
N LYS A 421 -5.57 -3.11 27.12
CA LYS A 421 -4.15 -3.29 27.46
C LYS A 421 -3.26 -3.15 26.23
N VAL A 422 -2.12 -2.43 26.38
CA VAL A 422 -0.98 -2.48 25.46
C VAL A 422 -0.20 -3.76 25.74
N LEU A 423 0.03 -4.57 24.74
CA LEU A 423 0.64 -5.90 24.85
C LEU A 423 2.13 -5.90 24.51
N CYS A 424 2.52 -5.11 23.50
CA CYS A 424 3.91 -4.90 23.06
C CYS A 424 4.22 -3.42 23.24
N PRO A 425 5.01 -3.04 24.28
CA PRO A 425 5.11 -1.65 24.71
C PRO A 425 6.33 -0.90 24.15
N GLU A 426 7.08 -1.50 23.24
CA GLU A 426 8.29 -0.90 22.70
C GLU A 426 7.96 0.40 21.93
N ASP A 427 8.78 1.45 22.11
CA ASP A 427 8.61 2.75 21.46
C ASP A 427 8.99 2.66 19.97
N GLY A 428 8.06 2.27 19.13
CA GLY A 428 8.24 2.09 17.70
C GLY A 428 6.97 1.68 16.96
N MET A 429 7.13 1.39 15.69
CA MET A 429 6.09 0.81 14.83
C MET A 429 6.10 -0.70 14.96
N HIS A 430 4.96 -1.31 15.21
CA HIS A 430 4.79 -2.73 15.42
C HIS A 430 4.11 -3.41 14.24
N ARG A 431 4.48 -4.67 14.02
CA ARG A 431 3.80 -5.57 13.10
C ARG A 431 3.75 -6.97 13.71
N ALA A 432 2.55 -7.40 14.04
CA ALA A 432 2.32 -8.59 14.81
C ALA A 432 1.42 -9.62 14.10
N VAL A 433 1.65 -10.88 14.41
CA VAL A 433 0.78 -12.00 14.05
C VAL A 433 0.31 -12.67 15.33
N LEU A 434 -1.02 -12.82 15.47
CA LEU A 434 -1.61 -13.64 16.54
C LEU A 434 -1.69 -15.09 16.04
N VAL A 435 -1.03 -16.01 16.73
CA VAL A 435 -0.99 -17.42 16.36
C VAL A 435 -0.97 -18.30 17.62
N ASN A 436 -1.95 -19.20 17.77
CA ASN A 436 -2.06 -20.15 18.90
C ASN A 436 -1.90 -19.50 20.28
N GLY A 437 -2.54 -18.36 20.51
CA GLY A 437 -2.43 -17.64 21.79
C GLY A 437 -1.08 -16.96 22.05
N MET A 438 -0.24 -16.88 21.02
CA MET A 438 1.02 -16.15 21.04
C MET A 438 0.96 -14.96 20.07
N ILE A 439 1.73 -13.93 20.37
CA ILE A 439 1.95 -12.77 19.51
C ILE A 439 3.42 -12.78 19.06
N VAL A 440 3.63 -12.91 17.75
CA VAL A 440 4.94 -12.73 17.12
C VAL A 440 4.97 -11.31 16.60
N ASP A 441 5.72 -10.45 17.25
CA ASP A 441 5.73 -9.01 17.02
C ASP A 441 7.09 -8.53 16.55
N THR A 442 7.13 -7.92 15.37
CA THR A 442 8.30 -7.21 14.85
C THR A 442 8.11 -5.73 15.04
N TRP A 443 9.02 -5.08 15.77
CA TRP A 443 9.00 -3.65 15.96
C TRP A 443 10.27 -2.96 15.50
N SER A 444 10.15 -1.74 15.06
CA SER A 444 11.28 -0.92 14.61
C SER A 444 10.95 0.57 14.64
N ARG A 445 11.97 1.40 14.41
CA ARG A 445 11.83 2.82 14.09
C ARG A 445 12.69 3.14 12.88
N VAL A 446 12.48 4.28 12.29
CA VAL A 446 13.33 4.72 11.16
C VAL A 446 14.83 4.74 11.54
N ASP A 447 15.13 5.00 12.81
CA ASP A 447 16.49 5.06 13.39
C ASP A 447 16.90 3.78 14.15
N LYS A 448 16.07 2.73 14.13
CA LYS A 448 16.33 1.48 14.84
C LYS A 448 15.93 0.26 14.01
N ALA A 449 16.89 -0.63 13.79
CA ALA A 449 16.70 -1.87 13.06
C ALA A 449 15.58 -2.74 13.69
N PRO A 450 14.86 -3.55 12.87
CA PRO A 450 13.79 -4.43 13.34
C PRO A 450 14.25 -5.46 14.36
N VAL A 451 13.39 -5.70 15.36
CA VAL A 451 13.52 -6.76 16.35
C VAL A 451 12.21 -7.51 16.42
N THR A 452 12.26 -8.83 16.32
CA THR A 452 11.08 -9.70 16.42
C THR A 452 11.07 -10.38 17.78
N ASN A 453 10.01 -10.12 18.53
CA ASN A 453 9.76 -10.64 19.87
C ASN A 453 8.60 -11.63 19.89
N LEU A 454 8.63 -12.54 20.85
CA LEU A 454 7.54 -13.47 21.16
C LEU A 454 6.90 -13.07 22.49
N TYR A 455 5.58 -12.88 22.47
CA TYR A 455 4.74 -12.62 23.64
C TYR A 455 3.62 -13.64 23.72
N LYS A 456 3.08 -13.86 24.92
CA LYS A 456 1.75 -14.47 25.07
C LYS A 456 0.66 -13.48 24.71
N ALA A 457 -0.54 -13.96 24.39
CA ALA A 457 -1.70 -13.13 24.07
C ALA A 457 -2.14 -12.17 25.21
N ASP A 458 -1.62 -12.37 26.43
CA ASP A 458 -1.83 -11.47 27.56
C ASP A 458 -0.76 -10.37 27.69
N GLY A 459 0.22 -10.31 26.76
CA GLY A 459 1.34 -9.38 26.74
C GLY A 459 2.54 -9.81 27.60
N THR A 460 2.57 -11.05 28.09
CA THR A 460 3.75 -11.56 28.80
C THR A 460 4.88 -11.84 27.81
N PHE A 461 5.99 -11.13 27.95
CA PHE A 461 7.20 -11.35 27.13
C PHE A 461 7.76 -12.74 27.36
N VAL A 462 8.07 -13.46 26.30
CA VAL A 462 8.67 -14.79 26.34
C VAL A 462 10.15 -14.71 25.99
N ARG A 463 10.49 -14.23 24.81
CA ARG A 463 11.87 -14.03 24.36
C ARG A 463 11.94 -13.20 23.08
N GLU A 464 13.13 -12.74 22.75
CA GLU A 464 13.47 -12.30 21.39
C GLU A 464 13.60 -13.53 20.47
N LEU A 465 12.98 -13.48 19.29
CA LEU A 465 13.13 -14.49 18.25
C LEU A 465 14.34 -14.17 17.37
N VAL A 466 14.40 -12.96 16.84
CA VAL A 466 15.49 -12.52 15.96
C VAL A 466 15.58 -11.01 15.90
N SER A 467 16.81 -10.50 15.78
CA SER A 467 17.11 -9.10 15.38
C SER A 467 17.54 -9.06 13.91
N ALA A 468 17.08 -8.06 13.17
CA ALA A 468 17.49 -7.88 11.77
C ALA A 468 18.98 -7.56 11.65
N ASP A 469 19.63 -8.16 10.66
CA ASP A 469 21.02 -7.82 10.29
C ASP A 469 21.00 -6.73 9.21
N ILE A 470 21.50 -5.54 9.57
CA ILE A 470 21.63 -4.37 8.69
C ILE A 470 23.08 -4.10 8.27
N SER A 471 24.01 -5.01 8.56
CA SER A 471 25.46 -4.79 8.37
C SER A 471 25.83 -4.52 6.90
N ASP A 472 25.24 -5.27 5.97
CA ASP A 472 25.44 -5.07 4.53
C ASP A 472 24.90 -3.72 4.06
N ARG A 473 23.73 -3.30 4.54
CA ARG A 473 23.16 -2.00 4.20
C ARG A 473 24.05 -0.84 4.67
N LEU A 474 24.57 -0.93 5.89
CA LEU A 474 25.54 0.04 6.39
C LEU A 474 26.85 0.05 5.59
N ALA A 475 27.36 -1.13 5.21
CA ALA A 475 28.56 -1.26 4.38
C ALA A 475 28.39 -0.65 2.98
N ARG A 476 27.15 -0.59 2.46
CA ARG A 476 26.82 0.07 1.19
C ARG A 476 26.77 1.60 1.29
N GLY A 477 26.80 2.16 2.49
CA GLY A 477 26.81 3.61 2.73
C GLY A 477 25.46 4.17 3.20
N TYR A 478 24.53 3.33 3.63
CA TYR A 478 23.26 3.79 4.22
C TYR A 478 23.51 4.75 5.39
N VAL A 479 22.84 5.90 5.36
CA VAL A 479 22.85 6.89 6.43
C VAL A 479 21.54 6.77 7.22
N ILE A 480 21.65 6.41 8.50
CA ILE A 480 20.49 6.30 9.38
C ILE A 480 19.84 7.68 9.54
N PRO A 481 18.52 7.83 9.26
CA PRO A 481 17.83 9.10 9.41
C PRO A 481 17.75 9.57 10.86
N GLU A 482 17.71 10.89 11.05
CA GLU A 482 17.41 11.52 12.33
C GLU A 482 15.95 11.96 12.38
N ARG A 483 15.26 11.69 13.48
CA ARG A 483 13.88 12.15 13.70
C ARG A 483 13.88 13.56 14.27
N PHE A 484 12.95 14.39 13.84
CA PHE A 484 12.73 15.73 14.39
C PHE A 484 11.23 16.04 14.51
N HIS A 485 10.93 17.07 15.29
CA HIS A 485 9.58 17.64 15.35
C HIS A 485 9.66 19.18 15.28
N VAL A 486 8.62 19.79 14.73
CA VAL A 486 8.47 21.24 14.55
C VAL A 486 7.01 21.64 14.72
N THR A 487 6.76 22.94 14.91
CA THR A 487 5.41 23.47 15.05
C THR A 487 4.83 23.84 13.69
N ALA A 488 3.63 23.34 13.38
CA ALA A 488 2.90 23.62 12.15
C ALA A 488 2.55 25.10 11.96
N SER A 489 2.08 25.44 10.77
CA SER A 489 1.67 26.81 10.40
C SER A 489 0.43 27.31 11.16
N ASP A 490 -0.27 26.46 11.93
CA ASP A 490 -1.34 26.85 12.85
C ASP A 490 -0.81 27.36 14.22
N GLY A 491 0.49 27.26 14.45
CA GLY A 491 1.18 27.72 15.66
C GLY A 491 0.98 26.84 16.89
N LYS A 492 0.40 25.64 16.77
CA LYS A 492 0.06 24.77 17.90
C LYS A 492 0.30 23.29 17.67
N THR A 493 0.07 22.80 16.44
CA THR A 493 0.17 21.38 16.12
C THR A 493 1.64 21.00 15.93
N GLU A 494 2.08 19.97 16.62
CA GLU A 494 3.42 19.41 16.44
C GLU A 494 3.42 18.49 15.21
N LEU A 495 4.39 18.69 14.31
CA LEU A 495 4.61 17.88 13.12
C LEU A 495 5.90 17.07 13.29
N TYR A 496 5.91 15.88 12.73
CA TYR A 496 6.99 14.91 12.85
C TYR A 496 7.61 14.66 11.48
N GLY A 497 8.95 14.72 11.43
CA GLY A 497 9.72 14.54 10.21
C GLY A 497 11.00 13.74 10.44
N ILE A 498 11.67 13.45 9.33
CA ILE A 498 13.01 12.86 9.33
C ILE A 498 13.97 13.69 8.50
N LEU A 499 15.23 13.62 8.86
CA LEU A 499 16.35 14.22 8.13
C LEU A 499 17.40 13.15 7.85
N VAL A 500 17.84 13.07 6.59
CA VAL A 500 18.98 12.26 6.15
C VAL A 500 20.15 13.19 5.93
N LYS A 501 21.26 12.98 6.64
CA LYS A 501 22.48 13.76 6.46
C LYS A 501 23.24 13.34 5.19
N PRO A 502 24.01 14.23 4.56
CA PRO A 502 24.91 13.84 3.49
C PRO A 502 25.91 12.78 3.95
N ALA A 503 26.25 11.84 3.07
CA ALA A 503 27.33 10.89 3.35
C ALA A 503 28.67 11.64 3.55
N GLY A 504 29.42 11.24 4.59
CA GLY A 504 30.64 11.96 4.94
C GLY A 504 30.38 13.37 5.50
N PHE A 505 29.25 13.54 6.20
CA PHE A 505 28.81 14.81 6.79
C PHE A 505 29.94 15.55 7.54
N ASP A 506 30.08 16.83 7.22
CA ASP A 506 30.99 17.78 7.89
C ASP A 506 30.14 18.91 8.49
N PRO A 507 30.14 19.11 9.83
CA PRO A 507 29.31 20.13 10.49
C PRO A 507 29.66 21.57 10.12
N ASP A 508 30.87 21.81 9.58
CA ASP A 508 31.34 23.14 9.18
C ASP A 508 30.95 23.51 7.75
N GLN A 509 30.30 22.59 7.01
CA GLN A 509 29.83 22.84 5.66
C GLN A 509 28.34 23.16 5.63
N SER A 510 27.91 23.86 4.58
CA SER A 510 26.52 24.14 4.28
C SER A 510 26.04 23.29 3.07
N TYR A 511 24.93 22.58 3.23
CA TYR A 511 24.47 21.61 2.27
C TYR A 511 23.13 22.02 1.63
N PRO A 512 22.99 21.88 0.29
CA PRO A 512 21.69 21.90 -0.34
C PRO A 512 20.87 20.70 0.14
N PHE A 513 19.55 20.80 0.06
CA PHE A 513 18.69 19.71 0.49
C PHE A 513 17.56 19.42 -0.48
N ILE A 514 17.07 18.19 -0.41
CA ILE A 514 15.90 17.69 -1.13
C ILE A 514 14.77 17.47 -0.13
N ASP A 515 13.66 18.14 -0.36
CA ASP A 515 12.41 17.94 0.36
C ASP A 515 11.56 16.96 -0.46
N TYR A 516 11.41 15.73 0.04
CA TYR A 516 10.58 14.71 -0.59
C TYR A 516 9.15 14.82 -0.07
N ILE A 517 8.20 15.00 -0.98
CA ILE A 517 6.79 15.20 -0.64
C ILE A 517 5.88 14.19 -1.34
N TYR A 518 4.85 13.75 -0.62
CA TYR A 518 3.68 13.14 -1.22
C TYR A 518 2.42 13.87 -0.72
N GLY A 519 1.73 14.56 -1.61
CA GLY A 519 0.60 15.43 -1.25
C GLY A 519 -0.76 14.72 -1.24
N GLY A 520 -0.78 13.40 -1.09
CA GLY A 520 -2.01 12.61 -1.01
C GLY A 520 -2.51 12.45 0.43
N MET A 521 -3.84 12.42 0.61
CA MET A 521 -4.47 12.34 1.93
C MET A 521 -4.75 10.92 2.41
N GLN A 522 -4.46 9.91 1.60
CA GLN A 522 -4.72 8.51 1.94
C GLN A 522 -3.65 7.89 2.85
N CYS A 523 -2.51 8.54 3.00
CA CYS A 523 -1.38 8.04 3.77
C CYS A 523 -0.56 9.18 4.38
N TYR A 524 0.24 8.88 5.38
CA TYR A 524 1.35 9.73 5.81
C TYR A 524 2.62 9.32 5.05
N ASN A 525 3.54 10.25 4.86
CA ASN A 525 4.73 10.08 4.02
C ASN A 525 6.00 9.78 4.83
N VAL A 526 6.10 10.32 6.02
CA VAL A 526 7.27 10.10 6.90
C VAL A 526 7.33 8.63 7.33
N PRO A 527 8.40 7.88 7.01
CA PRO A 527 8.56 6.51 7.48
C PRO A 527 8.56 6.44 9.01
N LYS A 528 7.80 5.50 9.56
CA LYS A 528 7.71 5.29 11.02
C LYS A 528 8.46 4.03 11.46
N ALA A 529 8.72 3.11 10.54
CA ALA A 529 9.52 1.90 10.74
C ALA A 529 10.87 2.03 10.02
N PHE A 530 11.78 1.11 10.31
CA PHE A 530 13.04 1.01 9.59
C PHE A 530 12.77 0.65 8.13
N ALA A 531 13.29 1.44 7.22
CA ALA A 531 13.12 1.25 5.79
C ALA A 531 14.01 0.08 5.31
N CYS A 532 13.43 -1.12 5.25
CA CYS A 532 14.18 -2.36 5.05
C CYS A 532 14.33 -2.77 3.60
N SER A 533 13.37 -2.41 2.74
CA SER A 533 13.35 -2.93 1.39
C SER A 533 12.91 -1.89 0.37
N ALA A 534 13.58 -1.89 -0.75
CA ALA A 534 13.13 -1.29 -1.99
C ALA A 534 11.92 -2.05 -2.60
N ALA A 535 11.28 -2.90 -1.81
CA ALA A 535 10.50 -4.03 -2.31
C ALA A 535 9.11 -3.69 -2.82
N ILE A 536 8.66 -2.44 -2.71
CA ILE A 536 7.42 -2.09 -3.37
C ILE A 536 7.71 -1.71 -4.81
N GLU A 537 7.60 -2.70 -5.69
CA GLU A 537 7.63 -2.51 -7.15
C GLU A 537 8.91 -1.84 -7.68
N GLY A 538 10.08 -2.05 -7.02
CA GLY A 538 11.36 -1.50 -7.47
C GLY A 538 11.52 0.00 -7.26
N ARG A 539 10.71 0.63 -6.42
CA ARG A 539 10.82 2.06 -6.07
C ARG A 539 11.99 2.30 -5.12
N GLU A 540 12.54 3.49 -5.19
CA GLU A 540 13.53 3.97 -4.24
C GLU A 540 12.92 4.12 -2.84
N ILE A 541 13.70 3.75 -1.82
CA ILE A 541 13.29 3.93 -0.41
C ILE A 541 13.34 5.41 -0.05
N MET A 542 12.40 5.88 0.76
CA MET A 542 12.32 7.29 1.20
C MET A 542 12.49 8.28 0.04
N GLY A 543 11.95 7.97 -1.13
CA GLY A 543 12.08 8.82 -2.30
C GLY A 543 13.52 9.00 -2.81
N GLY A 544 14.43 8.08 -2.54
CA GLY A 544 15.82 8.16 -2.98
C GLY A 544 16.69 9.11 -2.16
N LEU A 545 16.27 9.47 -0.94
CA LEU A 545 17.10 10.35 -0.08
C LEU A 545 18.43 9.70 0.28
N GLU A 546 18.53 8.39 0.25
CA GLU A 546 19.78 7.65 0.47
C GLU A 546 20.80 7.91 -0.64
N GLU A 547 20.35 7.86 -1.88
CA GLU A 547 21.15 8.13 -3.08
C GLU A 547 21.54 9.61 -3.14
N PHE A 548 20.61 10.52 -2.82
CA PHE A 548 20.89 11.93 -2.72
C PHE A 548 21.94 12.25 -1.63
N ALA A 549 21.90 11.54 -0.51
CA ALA A 549 22.91 11.68 0.54
C ALA A 549 24.34 11.38 0.04
N GLN A 550 24.49 10.33 -0.80
CA GLN A 550 25.79 10.01 -1.42
C GLN A 550 26.29 11.09 -2.39
N LEU A 551 25.33 11.81 -3.02
CA LEU A 551 25.68 12.92 -3.92
C LEU A 551 26.00 14.23 -3.20
N GLY A 552 25.81 14.29 -1.88
CA GLY A 552 26.12 15.46 -1.05
C GLY A 552 24.93 16.37 -0.75
N PHE A 553 23.72 15.88 -0.87
CA PHE A 553 22.50 16.55 -0.41
C PHE A 553 22.11 16.09 0.97
N ALA A 554 21.52 16.97 1.77
CA ALA A 554 20.66 16.54 2.87
C ALA A 554 19.27 16.18 2.33
N GLY A 555 18.52 15.36 3.05
CA GLY A 555 17.16 14.97 2.69
C GLY A 555 16.19 15.26 3.83
N ILE A 556 14.99 15.73 3.50
CA ILE A 556 13.91 15.98 4.47
C ILE A 556 12.63 15.28 4.00
N ILE A 557 11.90 14.70 4.95
CA ILE A 557 10.50 14.30 4.78
C ILE A 557 9.72 14.84 5.98
N LEU A 558 8.57 15.46 5.72
CA LEU A 558 7.68 16.02 6.74
C LEU A 558 6.23 15.68 6.40
N ASP A 559 5.43 15.33 7.40
CA ASP A 559 3.98 15.24 7.26
C ASP A 559 3.33 16.51 7.80
N GLY A 560 2.64 17.26 6.96
CA GLY A 560 2.00 18.52 7.31
C GLY A 560 0.56 18.36 7.81
N LEU A 561 -0.09 19.47 8.05
CA LEU A 561 -1.52 19.52 8.42
C LEU A 561 -2.38 18.92 7.31
N GLY A 562 -3.35 18.06 7.70
CA GLY A 562 -4.26 17.40 6.76
C GLY A 562 -3.79 16.00 6.35
N THR A 563 -2.66 15.49 6.87
CA THR A 563 -2.28 14.08 6.74
C THR A 563 -3.09 13.21 7.72
N PRO A 564 -3.36 11.92 7.38
CA PRO A 564 -4.13 11.01 8.23
C PRO A 564 -3.32 10.48 9.42
N GLY A 565 -3.97 9.69 10.28
CA GLY A 565 -3.34 8.91 11.36
C GLY A 565 -3.33 9.60 12.73
N ARG A 566 -3.78 10.85 12.85
CA ARG A 566 -3.83 11.62 14.10
C ARG A 566 -5.21 12.20 14.39
N GLY A 567 -6.23 11.47 14.05
CA GLY A 567 -7.63 11.86 14.24
C GLY A 567 -8.24 12.58 13.04
N LYS A 568 -9.55 12.51 12.99
CA LYS A 568 -10.38 13.01 11.88
C LYS A 568 -10.28 14.52 11.72
N LYS A 569 -10.20 15.28 12.82
CA LYS A 569 -10.11 16.75 12.76
C LYS A 569 -8.86 17.23 12.08
N LEU A 570 -7.71 16.59 12.35
CA LEU A 570 -6.46 16.92 11.68
C LEU A 570 -6.51 16.55 10.20
N HIS A 571 -7.00 15.36 9.88
CA HIS A 571 -7.14 14.87 8.51
C HIS A 571 -8.11 15.75 7.70
N ASN A 572 -9.23 16.15 8.26
CA ASN A 572 -10.24 16.98 7.60
C ASN A 572 -9.76 18.41 7.24
N ILE A 573 -8.58 18.84 7.67
CA ILE A 573 -7.96 20.07 7.15
C ILE A 573 -7.74 19.99 5.65
N SER A 574 -7.53 18.79 5.12
CA SER A 574 -7.40 18.53 3.67
C SER A 574 -8.75 18.46 2.94
N TYR A 575 -9.86 18.23 3.64
CA TYR A 575 -11.19 18.12 3.03
C TYR A 575 -11.61 19.47 2.46
N GLU A 576 -12.03 19.50 1.18
CA GLU A 576 -12.32 20.73 0.42
C GLU A 576 -11.11 21.69 0.27
N ASN A 577 -9.91 21.27 0.67
CA ASN A 577 -8.66 22.03 0.61
C ASN A 577 -7.67 21.40 -0.37
N ILE A 578 -8.11 21.20 -1.61
CA ILE A 578 -7.37 20.51 -2.68
C ILE A 578 -5.98 21.14 -2.91
N HIS A 579 -5.90 22.46 -2.86
CA HIS A 579 -4.65 23.20 -3.11
C HIS A 579 -3.65 23.08 -1.95
N GLY A 580 -4.07 22.60 -0.79
CA GLY A 580 -3.20 22.42 0.38
C GLY A 580 -2.21 21.28 0.24
N CYS A 581 -2.44 20.33 -0.69
CA CYS A 581 -1.57 19.17 -0.95
C CYS A 581 -1.12 18.50 0.35
N ALA A 582 -2.05 18.22 1.26
CA ALA A 582 -1.80 17.60 2.57
C ALA A 582 -0.62 18.24 3.34
N GLY A 583 -0.60 19.57 3.42
CA GLY A 583 0.35 20.30 4.27
C GLY A 583 1.53 20.94 3.55
N LEU A 584 1.47 21.16 2.23
CA LEU A 584 2.56 21.86 1.51
C LEU A 584 2.94 23.21 2.15
N LYS A 585 1.96 23.95 2.68
CA LYS A 585 2.24 25.19 3.42
C LYS A 585 3.15 24.96 4.62
N ASP A 586 3.01 23.83 5.31
CA ASP A 586 3.82 23.49 6.49
C ASP A 586 5.25 23.15 6.10
N HIS A 587 5.48 22.48 4.97
CA HIS A 587 6.83 22.29 4.45
C HIS A 587 7.58 23.62 4.37
N VAL A 588 6.97 24.65 3.76
CA VAL A 588 7.59 25.99 3.63
C VAL A 588 7.70 26.68 4.99
N TYR A 589 6.64 26.66 5.80
CA TYR A 589 6.59 27.35 7.10
C TYR A 589 7.61 26.79 8.10
N CYS A 590 7.86 25.49 8.06
CA CYS A 590 8.75 24.83 9.02
C CYS A 590 10.24 24.90 8.64
N LEU A 591 10.61 25.25 7.41
CA LEU A 591 12.02 25.31 7.00
C LEU A 591 12.92 26.16 7.93
N PRO A 592 12.52 27.36 8.38
CA PRO A 592 13.32 28.12 9.35
C PRO A 592 13.55 27.37 10.67
N GLN A 593 12.51 26.69 11.20
CA GLN A 593 12.61 25.89 12.43
C GLN A 593 13.53 24.67 12.22
N ILE A 594 13.42 23.99 11.08
CA ILE A 594 14.28 22.85 10.72
C ILE A 594 15.73 23.32 10.62
N ARG A 595 15.98 24.51 10.05
CA ARG A 595 17.33 25.09 10.02
C ARG A 595 17.87 25.46 11.40
N GLU A 596 17.04 25.88 12.35
CA GLU A 596 17.47 26.10 13.73
C GLU A 596 17.96 24.80 14.39
N LEU A 597 17.29 23.68 14.09
CA LEU A 597 17.71 22.33 14.53
C LEU A 597 18.96 21.85 13.78
N TYR A 598 19.07 22.19 12.49
CA TYR A 598 20.10 21.72 11.57
C TYR A 598 20.75 22.88 10.81
N PRO A 599 21.68 23.65 11.47
CA PRO A 599 22.24 24.89 10.91
C PRO A 599 23.01 24.73 9.60
N PHE A 600 23.39 23.52 9.26
CA PHE A 600 24.09 23.18 8.00
C PHE A 600 23.20 23.20 6.77
N LEU A 601 21.87 23.28 6.91
CA LEU A 601 20.94 23.33 5.77
C LEU A 601 21.00 24.70 5.08
N ASP A 602 21.18 24.70 3.77
CA ASP A 602 21.17 25.89 2.93
C ASP A 602 19.77 26.13 2.34
N LEU A 603 19.01 27.03 2.96
CA LEU A 603 17.66 27.36 2.49
C LEU A 603 17.63 28.03 1.11
N GLU A 604 18.76 28.61 0.65
CA GLU A 604 18.85 29.17 -0.70
C GLU A 604 19.08 28.10 -1.79
N ARG A 605 19.40 26.88 -1.38
CA ARG A 605 19.56 25.71 -2.26
C ARG A 605 18.60 24.59 -1.87
N ALA A 606 17.30 24.90 -1.86
CA ALA A 606 16.22 23.93 -1.61
C ALA A 606 15.67 23.37 -2.91
N GLY A 607 15.58 22.04 -2.98
CA GLY A 607 14.91 21.30 -4.04
C GLY A 607 13.74 20.51 -3.53
N MET A 608 12.76 20.21 -4.38
CA MET A 608 11.62 19.35 -4.04
C MET A 608 11.37 18.31 -5.13
N TRP A 609 10.99 17.12 -4.75
CA TRP A 609 10.47 16.15 -5.72
C TRP A 609 9.41 15.24 -5.13
N GLY A 610 8.59 14.69 -6.00
CA GLY A 610 7.60 13.67 -5.65
C GLY A 610 6.94 13.08 -6.89
N ASN A 611 6.24 11.97 -6.68
CA ASN A 611 5.51 11.24 -7.71
C ASN A 611 4.01 11.27 -7.44
N SER A 612 3.16 11.20 -8.48
CA SER A 612 1.70 11.15 -8.33
C SER A 612 1.17 12.40 -7.59
N GLY A 613 0.50 12.24 -6.44
CA GLY A 613 0.15 13.35 -5.55
C GLY A 613 1.37 14.22 -5.18
N GLY A 614 2.55 13.60 -5.02
CA GLY A 614 3.82 14.30 -4.80
C GLY A 614 4.30 15.08 -6.02
N GLY A 615 4.04 14.58 -7.22
CA GLY A 615 4.29 15.33 -8.47
C GLY A 615 3.41 16.57 -8.58
N CYS A 616 2.13 16.43 -8.21
CA CYS A 616 1.20 17.55 -8.08
C CYS A 616 1.70 18.58 -7.07
N ALA A 617 2.06 18.12 -5.86
CA ALA A 617 2.56 18.97 -4.78
C ALA A 617 3.88 19.68 -5.16
N THR A 618 4.82 18.97 -5.79
CA THR A 618 6.08 19.55 -6.28
C THR A 618 5.84 20.65 -7.31
N SER A 619 5.01 20.40 -8.32
CA SER A 619 4.64 21.47 -9.28
C SER A 619 3.96 22.62 -8.56
N ARG A 620 3.06 22.34 -7.61
CA ARG A 620 2.40 23.37 -6.80
C ARG A 620 3.40 24.20 -6.02
N ALA A 621 4.37 23.57 -5.36
CA ALA A 621 5.42 24.23 -4.60
C ALA A 621 6.23 25.20 -5.47
N MET A 622 6.65 24.75 -6.67
CA MET A 622 7.40 25.57 -7.62
C MET A 622 6.62 26.77 -8.14
N LEU A 623 5.29 26.68 -8.18
CA LEU A 623 4.40 27.72 -8.69
C LEU A 623 3.82 28.63 -7.59
N GLU A 624 3.58 28.12 -6.40
CA GLU A 624 3.00 28.88 -5.29
C GLU A 624 4.06 29.49 -4.37
N TYR A 625 5.22 28.81 -4.24
CA TYR A 625 6.36 29.24 -3.42
C TYR A 625 7.66 29.38 -4.25
N PRO A 626 7.65 30.14 -5.37
CA PRO A 626 8.74 30.16 -6.35
C PRO A 626 10.05 30.76 -5.80
N ASP A 627 10.01 31.42 -4.65
CA ASP A 627 11.19 31.96 -3.98
C ASP A 627 11.82 30.98 -2.97
N THR A 628 11.10 29.91 -2.58
CA THR A 628 11.60 28.89 -1.66
C THR A 628 12.34 27.79 -2.41
N TYR A 629 11.66 27.08 -3.31
CA TYR A 629 12.26 25.96 -4.03
C TYR A 629 12.86 26.41 -5.36
N LYS A 630 14.14 26.06 -5.58
CA LYS A 630 14.90 26.47 -6.77
C LYS A 630 14.83 25.43 -7.89
N VAL A 631 14.70 24.16 -7.52
CA VAL A 631 14.64 23.03 -8.47
C VAL A 631 13.52 22.09 -8.04
N GLY A 632 12.66 21.71 -8.97
CA GLY A 632 11.59 20.74 -8.77
C GLY A 632 11.61 19.62 -9.80
N VAL A 633 11.40 18.36 -9.34
CA VAL A 633 11.16 17.20 -10.22
C VAL A 633 9.78 16.66 -9.93
N SER A 634 8.84 16.87 -10.85
CA SER A 634 7.45 16.47 -10.75
C SER A 634 7.18 15.29 -11.66
N SER A 635 6.92 14.11 -11.07
CA SER A 635 6.64 12.92 -11.86
C SER A 635 5.19 12.46 -11.71
N ALA A 636 4.55 12.07 -12.82
CA ALA A 636 3.20 11.52 -12.92
C ALA A 636 2.14 12.30 -12.09
N GLY A 637 2.23 13.65 -12.09
CA GLY A 637 1.43 14.50 -11.21
C GLY A 637 -0.02 14.68 -11.70
N ASN A 638 -0.98 14.57 -10.78
CA ASN A 638 -2.40 14.86 -11.00
C ASN A 638 -2.68 16.36 -10.80
N HIS A 639 -2.29 17.18 -11.76
CA HIS A 639 -2.27 18.65 -11.67
C HIS A 639 -3.63 19.32 -11.65
N ASP A 640 -4.70 18.59 -11.98
CA ASP A 640 -6.10 19.04 -11.95
C ASP A 640 -6.99 17.89 -11.46
N GLN A 641 -7.48 17.99 -10.24
CA GLN A 641 -8.25 16.93 -9.60
C GLN A 641 -9.62 16.66 -10.25
N ARG A 642 -10.10 17.54 -11.12
CA ARG A 642 -11.30 17.31 -11.96
C ARG A 642 -11.09 16.19 -12.98
N MET A 643 -9.83 15.86 -13.29
CA MET A 643 -9.41 14.85 -14.27
C MET A 643 -8.81 13.60 -13.60
N TYR A 644 -9.16 13.35 -12.34
CA TYR A 644 -8.74 12.16 -11.63
C TYR A 644 -9.96 11.32 -11.22
N ASN A 645 -9.77 10.04 -10.88
CA ASN A 645 -10.90 9.16 -10.57
C ASN A 645 -11.74 9.71 -9.40
N ASN A 646 -13.05 9.61 -9.55
CA ASN A 646 -14.00 10.18 -8.60
C ASN A 646 -13.90 9.57 -7.20
N GLN A 647 -13.63 8.28 -7.09
CA GLN A 647 -13.61 7.55 -5.82
C GLN A 647 -12.60 8.15 -4.85
N TRP A 648 -11.34 8.27 -5.28
CA TRP A 648 -10.29 8.87 -4.45
C TRP A 648 -10.56 10.36 -4.21
N THR A 649 -10.90 11.07 -5.28
CA THR A 649 -11.05 12.53 -5.22
C THR A 649 -12.21 12.92 -4.28
N GLU A 650 -13.37 12.30 -4.44
CA GLU A 650 -14.55 12.64 -3.65
C GLU A 650 -14.46 12.18 -2.19
N THR A 651 -13.74 11.10 -1.92
CA THR A 651 -13.49 10.64 -0.55
C THR A 651 -12.68 11.66 0.25
N TYR A 652 -11.65 12.25 -0.35
CA TYR A 652 -10.71 13.11 0.37
C TYR A 652 -10.96 14.60 0.18
N TYR A 653 -11.56 15.02 -0.94
CA TYR A 653 -11.83 16.42 -1.23
C TYR A 653 -13.32 16.77 -1.22
N GLY A 654 -14.19 15.80 -1.04
CA GLY A 654 -15.63 15.99 -1.09
C GLY A 654 -16.22 15.86 -2.48
N LEU A 655 -17.55 15.74 -2.54
CA LEU A 655 -18.30 15.68 -3.78
C LEU A 655 -18.00 16.89 -4.67
N TYR A 656 -18.07 16.69 -5.97
CA TYR A 656 -17.69 17.71 -6.93
C TYR A 656 -18.33 19.07 -6.67
N ASN A 657 -17.50 20.06 -6.45
CA ASN A 657 -17.83 21.47 -6.41
C ASN A 657 -16.83 22.24 -7.26
N LYS A 658 -17.30 22.82 -8.34
CA LYS A 658 -16.47 23.48 -9.35
C LYS A 658 -15.54 24.55 -8.76
N GLU A 659 -16.03 25.37 -7.82
CA GLU A 659 -15.22 26.44 -7.23
C GLU A 659 -14.09 25.91 -6.35
N ILE A 660 -14.36 24.82 -5.61
CA ILE A 660 -13.37 24.15 -4.75
C ILE A 660 -12.32 23.47 -5.63
N TYR A 661 -12.75 22.68 -6.62
CA TYR A 661 -11.84 21.90 -7.46
C TYR A 661 -10.94 22.81 -8.33
N LEU A 662 -11.43 23.97 -8.80
CA LEU A 662 -10.62 24.94 -9.53
C LEU A 662 -9.46 25.52 -8.72
N LYS A 663 -9.54 25.58 -7.39
CA LYS A 663 -8.42 26.02 -6.54
C LYS A 663 -7.23 25.06 -6.59
N GLY A 664 -7.48 23.78 -6.86
CA GLY A 664 -6.45 22.75 -7.00
C GLY A 664 -5.78 22.70 -8.37
N ASP A 665 -6.23 23.46 -9.36
CA ASP A 665 -5.68 23.46 -10.70
C ASP A 665 -4.31 24.18 -10.74
N ASN A 666 -3.23 23.42 -10.92
CA ASN A 666 -1.87 23.97 -11.00
C ASN A 666 -1.65 24.82 -12.25
N THR A 667 -2.43 24.62 -13.31
CA THR A 667 -2.28 25.39 -14.57
C THR A 667 -2.54 26.88 -14.35
N ALA A 668 -3.42 27.22 -13.40
CA ALA A 668 -3.75 28.61 -13.07
C ALA A 668 -2.56 29.40 -12.47
N LEU A 669 -1.55 28.70 -11.98
CA LEU A 669 -0.36 29.30 -11.36
C LEU A 669 0.88 29.32 -12.26
N ALA A 670 0.78 28.83 -13.51
CA ALA A 670 1.90 28.65 -14.43
C ALA A 670 2.79 29.91 -14.58
N LYS A 671 2.18 31.11 -14.60
CA LYS A 671 2.87 32.41 -14.70
C LYS A 671 3.91 32.64 -13.58
N ASN A 672 3.78 32.00 -12.46
CA ASN A 672 4.63 32.24 -11.27
C ASN A 672 5.95 31.47 -11.30
N LEU A 673 6.14 30.51 -12.21
CA LEU A 673 7.37 29.71 -12.24
C LEU A 673 8.62 30.60 -12.37
N LYS A 674 9.59 30.41 -11.47
CA LYS A 674 10.90 31.08 -11.47
C LYS A 674 12.07 30.09 -11.50
N GLY A 675 11.94 28.96 -10.81
CA GLY A 675 12.97 27.94 -10.68
C GLY A 675 13.03 26.98 -11.86
N LYS A 676 13.85 25.93 -11.73
CA LYS A 676 14.00 24.86 -12.71
C LYS A 676 12.99 23.76 -12.42
N LEU A 677 12.05 23.52 -13.35
CA LEU A 677 11.02 22.49 -13.22
C LEU A 677 11.23 21.39 -14.26
N TYR A 678 11.36 20.16 -13.80
CA TYR A 678 11.42 18.96 -14.62
C TYR A 678 10.16 18.14 -14.45
N ILE A 679 9.34 18.08 -15.49
CA ILE A 679 8.10 17.30 -15.52
C ILE A 679 8.41 15.97 -16.20
N VAL A 680 8.01 14.85 -15.57
CA VAL A 680 8.21 13.50 -16.11
C VAL A 680 6.90 12.73 -16.07
N HIS A 681 6.55 12.03 -17.15
CA HIS A 681 5.32 11.24 -17.19
C HIS A 681 5.47 9.96 -18.00
N GLY A 682 4.85 8.87 -17.53
CA GLY A 682 4.70 7.64 -18.29
C GLY A 682 3.62 7.77 -19.36
N ALA A 683 3.93 7.40 -20.61
CA ALA A 683 2.94 7.47 -21.68
C ALA A 683 1.84 6.41 -21.55
N MET A 684 2.09 5.34 -20.77
CA MET A 684 1.15 4.26 -20.50
C MET A 684 0.52 4.38 -19.09
N ASP A 685 0.54 5.59 -18.53
CA ASP A 685 -0.04 5.83 -17.20
C ASP A 685 -1.58 5.78 -17.26
N ASP A 686 -2.15 4.72 -16.72
CA ASP A 686 -3.58 4.43 -16.62
C ASP A 686 -4.17 4.75 -15.23
N ASN A 687 -3.36 5.34 -14.36
CA ASN A 687 -3.79 5.92 -13.09
C ASN A 687 -3.97 7.44 -13.23
N VAL A 688 -2.86 8.15 -13.48
CA VAL A 688 -2.87 9.60 -13.75
C VAL A 688 -2.59 9.80 -15.24
N ALA A 689 -3.63 10.08 -16.01
CA ALA A 689 -3.47 10.22 -17.45
C ALA A 689 -2.44 11.30 -17.82
N MET A 690 -1.54 11.01 -18.78
CA MET A 690 -0.50 11.93 -19.24
C MET A 690 -1.06 13.31 -19.67
N SER A 691 -2.34 13.38 -20.04
CA SER A 691 -3.04 14.64 -20.35
C SER A 691 -2.98 15.66 -19.20
N GLN A 692 -2.84 15.24 -17.97
CA GLN A 692 -2.62 16.10 -16.80
C GLN A 692 -1.35 16.94 -16.95
N SER A 693 -0.21 16.28 -17.23
CA SER A 693 1.06 16.98 -17.48
C SER A 693 1.04 17.80 -18.76
N ILE A 694 0.41 17.32 -19.82
CA ILE A 694 0.30 18.08 -21.10
C ILE A 694 -0.45 19.40 -20.89
N ARG A 695 -1.51 19.43 -20.08
CA ARG A 695 -2.23 20.68 -19.76
C ARG A 695 -1.36 21.65 -18.97
N LEU A 696 -0.57 21.16 -17.99
CA LEU A 696 0.36 22.04 -17.26
C LEU A 696 1.43 22.62 -18.22
N ILE A 697 1.97 21.79 -19.10
CA ILE A 697 2.95 22.19 -20.12
C ILE A 697 2.36 23.28 -21.03
N ASP A 698 1.14 23.08 -21.52
CA ASP A 698 0.46 24.10 -22.38
C ASP A 698 0.30 25.44 -21.63
N ALA A 699 -0.04 25.37 -20.33
CA ALA A 699 -0.14 26.59 -19.51
C ALA A 699 1.22 27.29 -19.33
N LEU A 700 2.29 26.53 -19.10
CA LEU A 700 3.66 27.06 -18.96
C LEU A 700 4.14 27.70 -20.28
N ILE A 701 3.86 27.06 -21.41
CA ILE A 701 4.18 27.60 -22.75
C ILE A 701 3.43 28.93 -23.00
N LYS A 702 2.15 29.01 -22.64
CA LYS A 702 1.35 30.25 -22.81
C LYS A 702 1.88 31.40 -21.95
N GLU A 703 2.50 31.12 -20.84
CA GLU A 703 3.11 32.08 -19.92
C GLU A 703 4.61 32.32 -20.23
N ASP A 704 5.12 31.81 -21.36
CA ASP A 704 6.52 31.91 -21.79
C ASP A 704 7.52 31.47 -20.70
N LYS A 705 7.27 30.29 -20.09
CA LYS A 705 8.09 29.73 -19.00
C LYS A 705 9.00 28.62 -19.50
N ASP A 706 10.26 28.63 -19.05
CA ASP A 706 11.22 27.56 -19.31
C ASP A 706 10.99 26.39 -18.35
N PHE A 707 10.94 25.19 -18.88
CA PHE A 707 10.83 23.93 -18.16
C PHE A 707 11.45 22.79 -18.95
N ASP A 708 11.74 21.68 -18.29
CA ASP A 708 12.16 20.44 -18.95
C ASP A 708 11.04 19.40 -18.90
N PHE A 709 10.92 18.57 -19.94
CA PHE A 709 9.91 17.52 -20.01
C PHE A 709 10.49 16.21 -20.54
N LEU A 710 10.13 15.08 -19.86
CA LEU A 710 10.47 13.73 -20.30
C LEU A 710 9.20 12.88 -20.38
N ILE A 711 8.96 12.30 -21.54
CA ILE A 711 7.99 11.22 -21.71
C ILE A 711 8.76 9.89 -21.63
N LEU A 712 8.25 8.96 -20.80
CA LEU A 712 8.71 7.58 -20.75
C LEU A 712 7.71 6.70 -21.53
N PRO A 713 8.01 6.31 -22.77
CA PRO A 713 6.98 5.81 -23.70
C PRO A 713 6.31 4.49 -23.28
N ARG A 714 6.99 3.65 -22.50
CA ARG A 714 6.51 2.32 -22.07
C ARG A 714 6.18 2.25 -20.57
N THR A 715 6.42 3.33 -19.85
CA THR A 715 6.23 3.36 -18.39
C THR A 715 4.78 3.72 -18.07
N ASN A 716 4.20 2.99 -17.14
CA ASN A 716 2.92 3.26 -16.52
C ASN A 716 3.07 4.30 -15.38
N HIS A 717 2.18 4.28 -14.39
CA HIS A 717 2.24 5.17 -13.23
C HIS A 717 3.48 4.99 -12.35
N ASN A 718 4.15 3.83 -12.44
CA ASN A 718 5.32 3.52 -11.62
C ASN A 718 6.63 4.14 -12.18
N VAL A 719 6.61 5.44 -12.44
CA VAL A 719 7.78 6.22 -12.90
C VAL A 719 8.97 6.08 -11.95
N PRO A 720 8.82 6.10 -10.61
CA PRO A 720 9.95 5.96 -9.67
C PRO A 720 10.73 4.64 -9.76
N ALA A 721 10.14 3.60 -10.33
CA ALA A 721 10.84 2.32 -10.55
C ALA A 721 11.66 2.30 -11.85
N ASN A 722 11.56 3.31 -12.69
CA ASN A 722 12.27 3.35 -13.97
C ASN A 722 13.74 3.75 -13.77
N PRO A 723 14.72 2.88 -14.08
CA PRO A 723 16.15 3.18 -13.83
C PRO A 723 16.68 4.40 -14.57
N TYR A 724 16.16 4.66 -15.79
CA TYR A 724 16.52 5.86 -16.56
C TYR A 724 16.02 7.12 -15.84
N PHE A 725 14.79 7.10 -15.32
CA PHE A 725 14.24 8.23 -14.58
C PHE A 725 15.04 8.48 -13.30
N ILE A 726 15.36 7.43 -12.51
CA ILE A 726 16.14 7.56 -11.27
C ILE A 726 17.44 8.33 -11.57
N ARG A 727 18.20 7.90 -12.55
CA ARG A 727 19.44 8.58 -12.95
C ARG A 727 19.17 10.03 -13.38
N ARG A 728 18.16 10.26 -14.24
CA ARG A 728 17.87 11.62 -14.77
C ARG A 728 17.41 12.57 -13.67
N LYS A 729 16.71 12.08 -12.66
CA LYS A 729 16.33 12.85 -11.47
C LYS A 729 17.59 13.28 -10.70
N LEU A 730 18.51 12.36 -10.41
CA LEU A 730 19.77 12.68 -9.75
C LEU A 730 20.61 13.66 -10.57
N ASP A 731 20.76 13.44 -11.89
CA ASP A 731 21.46 14.33 -12.80
C ASP A 731 20.89 15.76 -12.78
N TYR A 732 19.57 15.89 -12.68
CA TYR A 732 18.91 17.18 -12.70
C TYR A 732 19.22 18.02 -11.47
N PHE A 733 19.17 17.41 -10.29
CA PHE A 733 19.53 18.10 -9.06
C PHE A 733 21.02 18.39 -8.95
N VAL A 734 21.90 17.49 -9.36
CA VAL A 734 23.35 17.75 -9.42
C VAL A 734 23.65 18.95 -10.31
N ARG A 735 23.06 19.01 -11.50
CA ARG A 735 23.29 20.10 -12.45
C ARG A 735 22.74 21.45 -11.97
N HIS A 736 21.53 21.46 -11.42
CA HIS A 736 20.79 22.70 -11.19
C HIS A 736 20.76 23.17 -9.74
N LEU A 737 21.07 22.30 -8.77
CA LEU A 737 21.09 22.67 -7.35
C LEU A 737 22.50 22.64 -6.74
N LEU A 738 23.35 21.67 -7.11
CA LEU A 738 24.79 21.70 -6.79
C LEU A 738 25.59 22.63 -7.73
N ASN A 739 25.08 22.85 -8.95
CA ASN A 739 25.81 23.52 -10.04
C ASN A 739 27.12 22.79 -10.41
N GLU A 740 27.09 21.46 -10.40
CA GLU A 740 28.22 20.60 -10.76
C GLU A 740 27.96 19.87 -12.09
N GLU A 741 29.06 19.48 -12.76
CA GLU A 741 28.98 18.68 -13.97
C GLU A 741 28.57 17.24 -13.63
N VAL A 742 27.57 16.74 -14.37
CA VAL A 742 27.14 15.35 -14.27
C VAL A 742 28.15 14.47 -15.00
N PRO A 743 28.67 13.39 -14.35
CA PRO A 743 29.61 12.50 -14.99
C PRO A 743 28.96 11.68 -16.10
N ASP A 744 29.72 11.29 -17.11
CA ASP A 744 29.28 10.28 -18.08
C ASP A 744 29.29 8.91 -17.42
N TYR A 745 28.23 8.61 -16.67
CA TYR A 745 28.08 7.38 -15.89
C TYR A 745 26.68 6.80 -16.12
N ARG A 746 26.61 5.47 -16.23
CA ARG A 746 25.37 4.72 -16.35
C ARG A 746 25.36 3.67 -15.24
N PHE A 747 24.22 3.54 -14.57
CA PHE A 747 24.05 2.50 -13.57
C PHE A 747 24.10 1.11 -14.21
N GLU A 748 24.72 0.18 -13.53
CA GLU A 748 24.70 -1.22 -13.91
C GLU A 748 23.33 -1.82 -13.55
N LEU A 749 22.65 -2.34 -14.55
CA LEU A 749 21.32 -2.94 -14.37
C LEU A 749 21.43 -4.46 -14.35
N PRO A 750 20.68 -5.14 -13.46
CA PRO A 750 20.51 -6.59 -13.55
C PRO A 750 19.81 -6.98 -14.87
N GLU A 751 19.92 -8.24 -15.26
CA GLU A 751 19.44 -8.72 -16.57
C GLU A 751 17.92 -8.51 -16.76
N ASP A 752 17.14 -8.69 -15.71
CA ASP A 752 15.67 -8.52 -15.69
C ASP A 752 15.22 -7.04 -15.83
N LEU A 753 16.13 -6.08 -15.69
CA LEU A 753 15.87 -4.65 -15.89
C LEU A 753 16.50 -4.06 -17.15
N LYS A 754 17.25 -4.86 -17.93
CA LYS A 754 17.83 -4.47 -19.20
C LYS A 754 16.81 -4.56 -20.33
#